data_3247d042799738edfc2a3f508d599b90
#
_entry.id   3247d042799738edfc2a3f508d599b90
#
_cell.length_a   1.000
_cell.length_b   1.000
_cell.length_c   1.000
_cell.angle_alpha   90.00
_cell.angle_beta   90.00
_cell.angle_gamma   90.00
#
_symmetry.space_group_name_H-M   'P 1'
#
loop_
_entity.id
_entity.type
_entity.pdbx_description
1 polymer ?
#
loop_
_entity_poly.entity_id
_entity_poly.type
_entity_poly.pdbx_seq_one_letter_code
_entity_poly.pdbx_strand_id
1 'polypeptide(L)'
;MQAVAGNGGSSIKPPTAPSGTTVQNHFFSPVEVSVSAPSLSVSSGGTLQFTAVVRNTSNTAVNWSTSLGSISAQGLLQAPKVTSSQNITVVATSIASPGSNATAGVMVLAAQSLKISTDTLTSGVTGSSYNATLSASGGTSPYTWVIATGTLPTGIKLKQAAGSLSGTPSQSGTYNFTVSVTDSANHQATQALALNIADDTASGSFDGPAELPRVYLQTSVADTPAPGKTTTVNAGGDFQSALDNAACGDTITLQAGAVFPGLFTVPQKSCDDQHWIIIRTSAPDTSLPAEGTRITPCYAGVAQLPGRPSFNCTSTKNVMAQLIYTGKAGSGPIMFASGANHYRFIGLEVTRLAGKAFISDLIGPSQDSPADHIVLDRMWVHGTAHDETTRGVYLAGITSAAVVDSYFTDFHCVSMTGSCTDAQAVGGGGRNFPAGPYRIFDNFLEASGENILFGGGEATTSPADIEIRQNHLFKPLIWMPGHPGFVGGTNGRPFVVKNNFELKNAERVLFEGNILEYTWGGFSQFGYSIVLTPKNQAVGISTNSCPACRVTDVTIRYSTVSHAAAGINIANAVSDNGGIAAAGGRYSIHDVTLDDIDSNAYAGAGPLVLVMNGWPRNILGGISINHITGFGDASHPALSVGNDTSNPKMSNFIYTNNLVLAGEYPIWTSGGKTNCAYSTIPLTVISTCFQPYTFVKNAFIDTPAYYSPSKWPADNFFPPDPAYVQFVNYNNAKGGDYHLQPSSPYKNAGTDGKDLGADIDAIQAQIAQAY
;
A
#
# COMPACT_ATOMS: atom_id res chain seq x y z
N MET A 1 -20.21 11.10 39.29
CA MET A 1 -20.65 11.68 40.57
C MET A 1 -21.58 12.83 40.23
N GLN A 2 -22.84 12.57 40.30
CA GLN A 2 -23.85 13.06 41.23
C GLN A 2 -23.89 14.58 41.30
N ALA A 3 -24.91 15.21 40.71
CA ALA A 3 -26.30 15.36 41.17
C ALA A 3 -26.41 16.35 42.35
N VAL A 4 -27.34 17.30 42.22
CA VAL A 4 -28.61 17.48 42.98
C VAL A 4 -29.06 18.93 42.77
N ALA A 5 -30.11 19.18 42.20
CA ALA A 5 -31.48 19.60 42.42
C ALA A 5 -31.78 20.31 43.75
N GLY A 6 -32.65 21.31 43.69
CA GLY A 6 -33.28 21.91 44.83
C GLY A 6 -34.19 23.10 44.52
N ASN A 7 -35.38 22.83 44.44
CA ASN A 7 -36.69 23.42 44.58
C ASN A 7 -36.89 24.63 45.53
N GLY A 8 -37.97 25.37 45.27
CA GLY A 8 -38.81 26.09 46.23
C GLY A 8 -39.16 27.51 45.76
N GLY A 9 -40.16 27.87 45.28
CA GLY A 9 -41.57 27.91 45.46
C GLY A 9 -42.02 28.88 46.55
N SER A 10 -42.62 29.98 46.20
CA SER A 10 -43.87 30.43 46.89
C SER A 10 -44.48 31.71 46.29
N SER A 11 -45.71 31.60 46.01
CA SER A 11 -46.64 32.66 45.58
C SER A 11 -47.08 33.58 46.69
N ILE A 12 -47.27 34.86 46.42
CA ILE A 12 -48.31 35.67 47.11
C ILE A 12 -48.91 36.67 46.13
N LYS A 13 -50.24 36.74 46.06
CA LYS A 13 -51.12 37.64 45.33
C LYS A 13 -51.86 38.55 46.36
N PRO A 14 -52.58 39.58 45.94
CA PRO A 14 -52.30 41.00 45.73
C PRO A 14 -53.00 41.92 46.70
N PRO A 15 -53.04 43.25 46.45
CA PRO A 15 -54.38 43.86 46.39
C PRO A 15 -54.57 44.89 45.30
N THR A 16 -55.83 45.16 45.02
CA THR A 16 -56.50 45.90 44.01
C THR A 16 -56.40 47.45 44.11
N ALA A 17 -56.36 48.03 42.95
CA ALA A 17 -56.63 49.30 42.31
C ALA A 17 -57.05 50.55 43.08
N PRO A 18 -56.88 51.78 42.51
CA PRO A 18 -57.90 52.30 41.63
C PRO A 18 -57.41 53.03 40.36
N SER A 19 -58.36 53.22 39.49
CA SER A 19 -58.33 53.81 38.15
C SER A 19 -57.75 55.22 38.08
N GLY A 20 -56.89 55.44 37.09
CA GLY A 20 -56.43 56.76 36.65
C GLY A 20 -56.01 56.74 35.21
N THR A 21 -56.62 57.46 34.37
CA THR A 21 -56.51 57.88 32.97
C THR A 21 -55.21 57.47 32.25
N THR A 22 -55.34 56.58 31.25
CA THR A 22 -54.29 56.13 30.31
C THR A 22 -53.89 57.29 29.37
N VAL A 23 -52.68 57.82 29.53
CA VAL A 23 -51.97 58.45 28.42
C VAL A 23 -51.17 57.34 27.77
N GLN A 24 -51.53 56.87 26.58
CA GLN A 24 -50.75 55.98 25.77
C GLN A 24 -49.51 56.73 25.24
N ASN A 25 -48.40 56.61 25.92
CA ASN A 25 -47.07 56.89 25.33
C ASN A 25 -46.80 55.77 24.32
N HIS A 26 -47.03 55.99 23.04
CA HIS A 26 -46.45 55.18 21.98
C HIS A 26 -44.93 55.40 21.96
N PHE A 27 -44.18 54.53 22.67
CA PHE A 27 -42.77 54.40 22.42
C PHE A 27 -42.61 53.77 21.04
N PHE A 28 -42.37 54.58 20.02
CA PHE A 28 -41.88 54.06 18.74
C PHE A 28 -40.51 53.49 18.97
N SER A 29 -40.38 52.17 18.83
CA SER A 29 -39.04 51.52 18.83
C SER A 29 -38.24 52.16 17.68
N PRO A 30 -36.98 52.56 17.95
CA PRO A 30 -36.18 53.16 16.89
C PRO A 30 -35.99 52.18 15.70
N VAL A 31 -35.82 52.73 14.52
CA VAL A 31 -35.55 51.95 13.33
C VAL A 31 -34.18 51.27 13.48
N GLU A 32 -34.18 49.96 13.36
CA GLU A 32 -32.96 49.14 13.46
C GLU A 32 -32.59 48.63 12.09
N VAL A 33 -31.27 48.66 11.77
CA VAL A 33 -30.68 48.08 10.55
C VAL A 33 -29.67 47.01 10.95
N SER A 34 -29.68 45.89 10.27
CA SER A 34 -28.65 44.86 10.35
C SER A 34 -28.15 44.48 8.97
N VAL A 35 -26.87 44.15 8.85
CA VAL A 35 -26.19 43.77 7.60
C VAL A 35 -25.54 42.41 7.78
N SER A 36 -25.67 41.57 6.78
CA SER A 36 -25.02 40.26 6.72
C SER A 36 -24.50 39.95 5.32
N ALA A 37 -23.51 39.09 5.24
CA ALA A 37 -22.97 38.52 4.01
C ALA A 37 -22.58 37.05 4.24
N PRO A 38 -22.53 36.20 3.20
CA PRO A 38 -22.17 34.79 3.30
C PRO A 38 -20.68 34.59 3.67
N SER A 39 -19.84 35.64 3.51
CA SER A 39 -18.41 35.64 3.86
C SER A 39 -18.01 37.03 4.36
N LEU A 40 -16.96 37.08 5.21
CA LEU A 40 -16.30 38.32 5.61
C LEU A 40 -15.02 38.60 4.81
N SER A 41 -14.79 37.85 3.73
CA SER A 41 -13.68 38.10 2.82
C SER A 41 -14.11 37.93 1.35
N VAL A 42 -13.44 38.68 0.47
CA VAL A 42 -13.62 38.61 -0.99
C VAL A 42 -12.28 38.80 -1.68
N SER A 43 -12.06 38.12 -2.81
CA SER A 43 -10.85 38.29 -3.61
C SER A 43 -10.76 39.69 -4.24
N SER A 44 -9.56 40.17 -4.48
CA SER A 44 -9.29 41.42 -5.24
C SER A 44 -10.07 41.42 -6.58
N GLY A 45 -10.93 42.41 -6.77
CA GLY A 45 -11.80 42.53 -7.94
C GLY A 45 -12.97 41.55 -7.99
N GLY A 46 -13.19 40.74 -6.96
CA GLY A 46 -14.34 39.80 -6.86
C GLY A 46 -15.64 40.48 -6.41
N THR A 47 -16.72 39.73 -6.37
CA THR A 47 -18.06 40.22 -5.92
C THR A 47 -18.51 39.51 -4.65
N LEU A 48 -19.26 40.22 -3.82
CA LEU A 48 -19.85 39.67 -2.58
C LEU A 48 -21.24 40.27 -2.37
N GLN A 49 -22.25 39.43 -2.17
CA GLN A 49 -23.65 39.85 -1.94
C GLN A 49 -23.85 40.17 -0.46
N PHE A 50 -24.35 41.39 -0.16
CA PHE A 50 -24.82 41.81 1.16
C PHE A 50 -26.36 41.81 1.20
N THR A 51 -26.86 41.54 2.39
CA THR A 51 -28.29 41.63 2.70
C THR A 51 -28.48 42.54 3.91
N ALA A 52 -29.42 43.47 3.83
CA ALA A 52 -29.82 44.32 4.96
C ALA A 52 -31.21 43.92 5.42
N VAL A 53 -31.44 43.95 6.72
CA VAL A 53 -32.77 43.81 7.32
C VAL A 53 -33.02 45.09 8.15
N VAL A 54 -34.18 45.74 7.83
CA VAL A 54 -34.64 46.96 8.55
C VAL A 54 -35.89 46.60 9.34
N ARG A 55 -35.91 46.94 10.59
CA ARG A 55 -37.01 46.67 11.52
C ARG A 55 -37.62 47.97 12.05
N ASN A 56 -38.80 47.87 12.62
CA ASN A 56 -39.57 48.98 13.25
C ASN A 56 -39.99 50.10 12.28
N THR A 57 -40.11 49.74 10.98
CA THR A 57 -40.64 50.67 9.94
C THR A 57 -41.29 49.87 8.83
N SER A 58 -42.25 50.46 8.14
CA SER A 58 -42.89 49.86 6.95
C SER A 58 -42.03 50.00 5.67
N ASN A 59 -41.12 50.98 5.64
CA ASN A 59 -40.14 51.11 4.54
C ASN A 59 -38.83 50.46 4.91
N THR A 60 -38.59 49.26 4.38
CA THR A 60 -37.39 48.45 4.64
C THR A 60 -36.26 48.70 3.65
N ALA A 61 -36.40 49.68 2.75
CA ALA A 61 -35.38 50.02 1.78
C ALA A 61 -34.13 50.64 2.42
N VAL A 62 -32.96 50.37 1.89
CA VAL A 62 -31.65 50.91 2.33
C VAL A 62 -30.89 51.54 1.18
N ASN A 63 -30.09 52.53 1.50
CA ASN A 63 -29.01 53.04 0.66
C ASN A 63 -27.73 52.32 1.05
N TRP A 64 -27.04 51.73 0.07
CA TRP A 64 -25.75 51.10 0.26
C TRP A 64 -24.58 52.02 -0.05
N SER A 65 -23.54 51.94 0.75
CA SER A 65 -22.25 52.59 0.45
C SER A 65 -21.07 51.70 0.88
N THR A 66 -19.94 51.93 0.30
CA THR A 66 -18.71 51.22 0.62
C THR A 66 -17.51 52.20 0.70
N SER A 67 -16.56 51.93 1.57
CA SER A 67 -15.32 52.73 1.70
C SER A 67 -14.43 52.65 0.47
N LEU A 68 -14.37 51.52 -0.22
CA LEU A 68 -13.66 51.31 -1.48
C LEU A 68 -14.40 50.32 -2.36
N GLY A 69 -14.18 50.38 -3.69
CA GLY A 69 -14.93 49.61 -4.65
C GLY A 69 -16.28 50.26 -5.00
N SER A 70 -17.25 49.47 -5.40
CA SER A 70 -18.63 49.91 -5.66
C SER A 70 -19.63 48.90 -5.13
N ILE A 71 -20.79 49.39 -4.73
CA ILE A 71 -21.88 48.53 -4.28
C ILE A 71 -23.17 48.88 -4.98
N SER A 72 -23.92 47.93 -5.50
CA SER A 72 -25.18 48.18 -6.17
C SER A 72 -26.30 48.48 -5.19
N ALA A 73 -27.42 49.05 -5.69
CA ALA A 73 -28.65 49.26 -4.91
C ALA A 73 -29.23 47.95 -4.34
N GLN A 74 -28.87 46.79 -4.88
CA GLN A 74 -29.27 45.47 -4.42
C GLN A 74 -28.30 44.87 -3.42
N GLY A 75 -27.21 45.60 -3.02
CA GLY A 75 -26.22 45.14 -2.06
C GLY A 75 -25.13 44.25 -2.65
N LEU A 76 -24.95 44.19 -3.97
CA LEU A 76 -23.82 43.47 -4.59
C LEU A 76 -22.57 44.38 -4.60
N LEU A 77 -21.61 44.01 -3.77
CA LEU A 77 -20.32 44.65 -3.71
C LEU A 77 -19.44 44.16 -4.89
N GLN A 78 -18.82 45.10 -5.61
CA GLN A 78 -17.66 44.87 -6.47
C GLN A 78 -16.42 45.34 -5.75
N ALA A 79 -15.60 44.43 -5.26
CA ALA A 79 -14.41 44.74 -4.52
C ALA A 79 -13.37 45.48 -5.37
N PRO A 80 -12.58 46.40 -4.81
CA PRO A 80 -11.51 47.04 -5.54
C PRO A 80 -10.41 46.04 -5.92
N LYS A 81 -9.65 46.33 -6.99
CA LYS A 81 -8.38 45.63 -7.25
C LYS A 81 -7.34 46.13 -6.29
N VAL A 82 -6.75 45.23 -5.49
CA VAL A 82 -5.75 45.59 -4.46
C VAL A 82 -4.48 44.77 -4.62
N THR A 83 -3.33 45.34 -4.34
CA THR A 83 -2.01 44.69 -4.36
C THR A 83 -1.59 44.18 -2.98
N SER A 84 -2.26 44.62 -1.92
CA SER A 84 -2.12 44.12 -0.54
C SER A 84 -3.51 43.93 0.06
N SER A 85 -3.71 42.92 0.87
CA SER A 85 -5.00 42.67 1.52
C SER A 85 -5.35 43.83 2.47
N GLN A 86 -6.58 44.32 2.38
CA GLN A 86 -7.06 45.42 3.18
C GLN A 86 -8.52 45.27 3.55
N ASN A 87 -8.90 45.86 4.67
CA ASN A 87 -10.27 45.92 5.13
C ASN A 87 -11.01 47.07 4.47
N ILE A 88 -12.20 46.81 4.01
CA ILE A 88 -13.18 47.81 3.57
C ILE A 88 -14.46 47.72 4.43
N THR A 89 -15.19 48.81 4.48
CA THR A 89 -16.44 48.87 5.23
C THR A 89 -17.63 49.01 4.24
N VAL A 90 -18.64 48.19 4.41
CA VAL A 90 -19.92 48.29 3.71
C VAL A 90 -20.94 48.81 4.71
N VAL A 91 -21.75 49.78 4.30
CA VAL A 91 -22.77 50.44 5.14
C VAL A 91 -24.14 50.33 4.43
N ALA A 92 -25.14 49.90 5.19
CA ALA A 92 -26.54 50.01 4.79
C ALA A 92 -27.23 51.06 5.67
N THR A 93 -27.74 52.10 5.06
CA THR A 93 -28.46 53.19 5.76
C THR A 93 -29.96 53.13 5.42
N SER A 94 -30.80 53.11 6.43
CA SER A 94 -32.27 53.11 6.24
C SER A 94 -32.78 54.36 5.50
N ILE A 95 -33.58 54.18 4.47
CA ILE A 95 -34.25 55.28 3.78
C ILE A 95 -35.34 55.89 4.68
N ALA A 96 -36.00 55.08 5.54
CA ALA A 96 -37.00 55.55 6.47
C ALA A 96 -36.43 56.40 7.63
N SER A 97 -35.16 56.14 8.03
CA SER A 97 -34.49 56.85 9.09
C SER A 97 -32.99 57.00 8.74
N PRO A 98 -32.56 58.04 8.08
CA PRO A 98 -31.16 58.20 7.61
C PRO A 98 -30.11 58.21 8.73
N GLY A 99 -30.50 58.39 10.00
CA GLY A 99 -29.65 58.23 11.16
C GLY A 99 -29.42 56.75 11.59
N SER A 100 -30.23 55.82 11.08
CA SER A 100 -30.12 54.39 11.41
C SER A 100 -29.36 53.66 10.30
N ASN A 101 -28.20 53.11 10.64
CA ASN A 101 -27.34 52.36 9.72
C ASN A 101 -26.72 51.14 10.41
N ALA A 102 -26.22 50.23 9.61
CA ALA A 102 -25.37 49.12 10.06
C ALA A 102 -24.17 48.98 9.14
N THR A 103 -23.08 48.53 9.71
CA THR A 103 -21.82 48.37 9.00
C THR A 103 -21.32 46.92 9.05
N ALA A 104 -20.69 46.46 7.97
CA ALA A 104 -19.92 45.22 7.93
C ALA A 104 -18.53 45.44 7.38
N GLY A 105 -17.54 44.95 8.11
CA GLY A 105 -16.15 44.93 7.66
C GLY A 105 -15.92 43.72 6.75
N VAL A 106 -15.22 43.94 5.65
CA VAL A 106 -14.86 42.88 4.68
C VAL A 106 -13.37 42.98 4.35
N MET A 107 -12.67 41.88 4.43
CA MET A 107 -11.28 41.73 3.99
C MET A 107 -11.23 41.54 2.48
N VAL A 108 -10.68 42.47 1.74
CA VAL A 108 -10.33 42.27 0.34
C VAL A 108 -8.94 41.65 0.28
N LEU A 109 -8.90 40.40 -0.16
CA LEU A 109 -7.65 39.64 -0.26
C LEU A 109 -6.87 40.04 -1.50
N ALA A 110 -5.59 40.35 -1.36
CA ALA A 110 -4.73 40.62 -2.51
C ALA A 110 -4.69 39.43 -3.46
N ALA A 111 -4.62 39.70 -4.76
CA ALA A 111 -4.32 38.65 -5.72
C ALA A 111 -2.91 38.14 -5.45
N GLN A 112 -2.79 36.85 -5.13
CA GLN A 112 -1.48 36.22 -5.04
C GLN A 112 -0.88 36.08 -6.43
N SER A 113 0.39 36.42 -6.59
CA SER A 113 1.09 36.20 -7.85
C SER A 113 1.11 34.70 -8.17
N LEU A 114 0.89 34.36 -9.43
CA LEU A 114 0.97 32.98 -9.90
C LEU A 114 2.39 32.44 -9.65
N LYS A 115 2.49 31.29 -9.01
CA LYS A 115 3.75 30.61 -8.71
C LYS A 115 3.57 29.10 -8.89
N ILE A 116 4.56 28.45 -9.48
CA ILE A 116 4.65 26.97 -9.46
C ILE A 116 5.18 26.56 -8.07
N SER A 117 4.51 25.62 -7.42
CA SER A 117 4.87 25.13 -6.08
C SER A 117 5.57 23.76 -6.12
N THR A 118 5.66 23.13 -7.28
CA THR A 118 6.46 21.90 -7.48
C THR A 118 7.92 22.28 -7.68
N ASP A 119 8.77 21.91 -6.75
CA ASP A 119 10.22 22.21 -6.78
C ASP A 119 11.06 21.03 -7.27
N THR A 120 10.60 19.80 -7.03
CA THR A 120 11.27 18.55 -7.42
C THR A 120 10.28 17.54 -7.96
N LEU A 121 10.79 16.60 -8.74
CA LEU A 121 10.05 15.45 -9.25
C LEU A 121 10.68 14.16 -8.71
N THR A 122 9.86 13.18 -8.35
CA THR A 122 10.34 11.84 -8.03
C THR A 122 11.02 11.20 -9.23
N SER A 123 12.06 10.40 -9.00
CA SER A 123 12.73 9.66 -10.07
C SER A 123 11.79 8.60 -10.65
N GLY A 124 11.89 8.39 -11.97
CA GLY A 124 11.24 7.28 -12.67
C GLY A 124 12.25 6.17 -13.01
N VAL A 125 11.74 5.07 -13.57
CA VAL A 125 12.54 3.94 -14.06
C VAL A 125 12.10 3.62 -15.49
N THR A 126 13.03 3.30 -16.39
CA THR A 126 12.69 2.86 -17.76
C THR A 126 11.77 1.65 -17.71
N GLY A 127 10.79 1.59 -18.62
CA GLY A 127 9.84 0.49 -18.67
C GLY A 127 8.75 0.49 -17.59
N SER A 128 8.86 1.33 -16.55
CA SER A 128 7.86 1.45 -15.48
C SER A 128 6.96 2.67 -15.70
N SER A 129 5.68 2.57 -15.31
CA SER A 129 4.77 3.71 -15.41
C SER A 129 5.19 4.83 -14.47
N TYR A 130 5.20 6.04 -14.98
CA TYR A 130 5.52 7.25 -14.22
C TYR A 130 4.32 8.17 -14.16
N ASN A 131 4.04 8.71 -12.97
CA ASN A 131 2.99 9.70 -12.78
C ASN A 131 3.44 10.75 -11.76
N ALA A 132 3.33 12.03 -12.12
CA ALA A 132 3.57 13.15 -11.23
C ALA A 132 2.65 14.31 -11.59
N THR A 133 2.24 15.11 -10.61
CA THR A 133 1.37 16.26 -10.84
C THR A 133 2.07 17.55 -10.46
N LEU A 134 2.14 18.48 -11.41
CA LEU A 134 2.63 19.83 -11.20
C LEU A 134 1.57 20.65 -10.46
N SER A 135 1.99 21.39 -9.47
CA SER A 135 1.12 22.25 -8.64
C SER A 135 1.49 23.72 -8.80
N ALA A 136 0.48 24.57 -8.82
CA ALA A 136 0.65 26.01 -8.80
C ALA A 136 -0.26 26.65 -7.75
N SER A 137 0.13 27.81 -7.27
CA SER A 137 -0.64 28.63 -6.32
C SER A 137 -0.70 30.09 -6.78
N GLY A 138 -1.74 30.82 -6.36
CA GLY A 138 -1.98 32.19 -6.82
C GLY A 138 -2.55 32.26 -8.25
N GLY A 139 -2.64 33.46 -8.80
CA GLY A 139 -3.29 33.68 -10.09
C GLY A 139 -4.79 33.36 -10.08
N THR A 140 -5.36 33.15 -11.28
CA THR A 140 -6.79 32.90 -11.48
C THR A 140 -6.99 31.57 -12.25
N SER A 141 -7.57 30.55 -11.58
CA SER A 141 -7.91 29.26 -12.18
C SER A 141 -8.91 29.43 -13.35
N PRO A 142 -8.92 28.54 -14.39
CA PRO A 142 -8.09 27.36 -14.55
C PRO A 142 -6.66 27.67 -15.02
N TYR A 143 -5.74 26.71 -14.77
CA TYR A 143 -4.35 26.77 -15.19
C TYR A 143 -4.13 25.97 -16.48
N THR A 144 -3.18 26.42 -17.30
CA THR A 144 -2.71 25.68 -18.48
C THR A 144 -1.20 25.53 -18.41
N TRP A 145 -0.72 24.29 -18.58
CA TRP A 145 0.68 23.91 -18.44
C TRP A 145 1.32 23.59 -19.79
N VAL A 146 2.56 24.00 -19.96
CA VAL A 146 3.37 23.65 -21.15
C VAL A 146 4.83 23.44 -20.77
N ILE A 147 5.55 22.65 -21.56
CA ILE A 147 7.03 22.61 -21.51
C ILE A 147 7.55 23.80 -22.27
N ALA A 148 8.17 24.74 -21.57
CA ALA A 148 8.70 25.99 -22.14
C ALA A 148 10.06 25.76 -22.81
N THR A 149 10.93 24.95 -22.19
CA THR A 149 12.26 24.60 -22.74
C THR A 149 12.65 23.20 -22.30
N GLY A 150 13.57 22.57 -23.02
CA GLY A 150 13.99 21.18 -22.75
C GLY A 150 13.03 20.16 -23.33
N THR A 151 13.24 18.88 -22.98
CA THR A 151 12.42 17.77 -23.44
C THR A 151 12.11 16.83 -22.29
N LEU A 152 10.91 16.30 -22.27
CA LEU A 152 10.55 15.20 -21.37
C LEU A 152 11.22 13.89 -21.84
N PRO A 153 11.38 12.92 -20.92
CA PRO A 153 11.79 11.57 -21.31
C PRO A 153 10.88 11.02 -22.40
N THR A 154 11.45 10.27 -23.34
CA THR A 154 10.66 9.57 -24.37
C THR A 154 9.66 8.63 -23.68
N GLY A 155 8.37 8.75 -24.02
CA GLY A 155 7.29 8.01 -23.39
C GLY A 155 6.52 8.78 -22.31
N ILE A 156 7.05 9.88 -21.78
CA ILE A 156 6.35 10.75 -20.81
C ILE A 156 5.67 11.91 -21.55
N LYS A 157 4.43 12.22 -21.18
CA LYS A 157 3.61 13.31 -21.73
C LYS A 157 3.07 14.21 -20.63
N LEU A 158 2.96 15.51 -20.93
CA LEU A 158 2.29 16.48 -20.06
C LEU A 158 0.84 16.67 -20.50
N LYS A 159 -0.10 16.44 -19.60
CA LYS A 159 -1.52 16.84 -19.76
C LYS A 159 -1.66 18.33 -19.40
N GLN A 160 -1.83 19.17 -20.40
CA GLN A 160 -1.79 20.63 -20.26
C GLN A 160 -2.84 21.19 -19.26
N ALA A 161 -4.05 20.65 -19.24
CA ALA A 161 -5.11 21.14 -18.36
C ALA A 161 -4.96 20.65 -16.90
N ALA A 162 -4.35 19.48 -16.69
CA ALA A 162 -4.22 18.86 -15.37
C ALA A 162 -2.85 19.11 -14.73
N GLY A 163 -1.84 19.50 -15.52
CA GLY A 163 -0.45 19.59 -15.05
C GLY A 163 0.17 18.22 -14.74
N SER A 164 -0.43 17.12 -15.18
CA SER A 164 0.10 15.78 -14.90
C SER A 164 1.11 15.35 -15.95
N LEU A 165 2.27 14.87 -15.47
CA LEU A 165 3.30 14.18 -16.25
C LEU A 165 3.06 12.68 -16.11
N SER A 166 2.76 11.99 -17.21
CA SER A 166 2.44 10.55 -17.14
C SER A 166 2.90 9.80 -18.38
N GLY A 167 3.16 8.50 -18.24
CA GLY A 167 3.58 7.60 -19.31
C GLY A 167 4.68 6.64 -18.84
N THR A 168 5.24 5.90 -19.78
CA THR A 168 6.32 4.94 -19.51
C THR A 168 7.59 5.41 -20.20
N PRO A 169 8.64 5.83 -19.46
CA PRO A 169 9.88 6.29 -20.07
C PRO A 169 10.63 5.12 -20.70
N SER A 170 11.11 5.29 -21.92
CA SER A 170 11.83 4.25 -22.67
C SER A 170 13.35 4.40 -22.64
N GLN A 171 13.87 5.46 -22.05
CA GLN A 171 15.32 5.75 -21.99
C GLN A 171 15.68 6.32 -20.62
N SER A 172 16.74 5.80 -20.02
CA SER A 172 17.33 6.33 -18.80
C SER A 172 18.09 7.64 -19.04
N GLY A 173 18.29 8.40 -17.97
CA GLY A 173 19.04 9.66 -18.00
C GLY A 173 18.40 10.73 -17.16
N THR A 174 19.10 11.87 -17.03
CA THR A 174 18.56 13.07 -16.37
C THR A 174 18.03 14.03 -17.41
N TYR A 175 16.74 14.32 -17.35
CA TYR A 175 16.03 15.21 -18.27
C TYR A 175 15.76 16.55 -17.60
N ASN A 176 16.43 17.59 -18.06
CA ASN A 176 16.24 18.94 -17.57
C ASN A 176 15.28 19.70 -18.50
N PHE A 177 14.24 20.27 -17.95
CA PHE A 177 13.24 21.04 -18.68
C PHE A 177 12.66 22.16 -17.80
N THR A 178 12.07 23.15 -18.47
CA THR A 178 11.35 24.24 -17.78
C THR A 178 9.87 24.10 -18.10
N VAL A 179 9.05 24.06 -17.05
CA VAL A 179 7.59 24.11 -17.19
C VAL A 179 7.13 25.56 -17.07
N SER A 180 6.08 25.91 -17.81
CA SER A 180 5.37 27.17 -17.67
C SER A 180 3.91 26.90 -17.37
N VAL A 181 3.35 27.63 -16.41
CA VAL A 181 1.92 27.66 -16.12
C VAL A 181 1.37 29.03 -16.51
N THR A 182 0.21 29.03 -17.15
CA THR A 182 -0.54 30.27 -17.49
C THR A 182 -1.91 30.18 -16.82
N ASP A 183 -2.33 31.25 -16.15
CA ASP A 183 -3.66 31.36 -15.53
C ASP A 183 -4.70 31.91 -16.53
N SER A 184 -5.99 31.87 -16.17
CA SER A 184 -7.06 32.39 -17.03
C SER A 184 -7.01 33.93 -17.27
N ALA A 185 -6.19 34.65 -16.52
CA ALA A 185 -5.94 36.08 -16.70
C ALA A 185 -4.66 36.35 -17.51
N ASN A 186 -4.03 35.30 -18.10
CA ASN A 186 -2.80 35.33 -18.89
C ASN A 186 -1.53 35.72 -18.10
N HIS A 187 -1.52 35.56 -16.76
CA HIS A 187 -0.28 35.62 -16.02
C HIS A 187 0.50 34.33 -16.21
N GLN A 188 1.83 34.41 -16.21
CA GLN A 188 2.70 33.25 -16.39
C GLN A 188 3.69 33.13 -15.23
N ALA A 189 4.00 31.88 -14.88
CA ALA A 189 5.12 31.52 -14.02
C ALA A 189 5.88 30.33 -14.62
N THR A 190 7.19 30.28 -14.38
CA THR A 190 8.06 29.22 -14.89
C THR A 190 8.86 28.60 -13.77
N GLN A 191 9.16 27.30 -13.90
CA GLN A 191 10.00 26.53 -12.98
C GLN A 191 10.88 25.58 -13.75
N ALA A 192 12.19 25.59 -13.49
CA ALA A 192 13.10 24.59 -13.99
C ALA A 192 13.00 23.34 -13.12
N LEU A 193 12.87 22.20 -13.74
CA LEU A 193 12.75 20.88 -13.10
C LEU A 193 13.73 19.91 -13.75
N ALA A 194 14.16 18.93 -12.96
CA ALA A 194 14.92 17.79 -13.43
C ALA A 194 14.12 16.51 -13.13
N LEU A 195 13.97 15.66 -14.13
CA LEU A 195 13.40 14.32 -13.97
C LEU A 195 14.50 13.30 -14.25
N ASN A 196 14.88 12.56 -13.21
CA ASN A 196 15.84 11.48 -13.35
C ASN A 196 15.08 10.18 -13.67
N ILE A 197 15.43 9.53 -14.78
CA ILE A 197 14.96 8.19 -15.14
C ILE A 197 16.15 7.24 -14.95
N ALA A 198 16.04 6.38 -13.96
CA ALA A 198 17.00 5.31 -13.76
C ALA A 198 16.87 4.27 -14.87
N ASP A 199 17.95 3.60 -15.21
CA ASP A 199 17.89 2.49 -16.14
C ASP A 199 17.20 1.30 -15.46
N ASP A 200 16.21 0.73 -16.14
CA ASP A 200 15.74 -0.60 -15.80
C ASP A 200 16.75 -1.60 -16.37
N THR A 201 17.78 -1.89 -15.59
CA THR A 201 18.88 -2.78 -15.99
C THR A 201 18.45 -4.24 -16.08
N ALA A 202 17.28 -4.49 -16.59
CA ALA A 202 16.49 -5.70 -16.46
C ALA A 202 16.90 -6.90 -17.32
N SER A 203 17.95 -6.85 -18.06
CA SER A 203 18.37 -8.04 -18.85
C SER A 203 19.65 -8.63 -18.28
N GLY A 204 19.48 -9.60 -17.35
CA GLY A 204 20.63 -10.29 -16.75
C GLY A 204 21.44 -9.44 -15.75
N SER A 205 20.81 -8.44 -15.13
CA SER A 205 21.43 -7.66 -14.06
C SER A 205 21.35 -8.39 -12.72
N PHE A 206 22.35 -8.15 -11.88
CA PHE A 206 22.44 -8.77 -10.56
C PHE A 206 22.35 -7.72 -9.47
N ASP A 207 21.66 -8.08 -8.40
CA ASP A 207 21.68 -7.37 -7.14
C ASP A 207 22.36 -8.28 -6.11
N GLY A 208 23.59 -7.98 -5.75
CA GLY A 208 24.40 -8.90 -4.97
C GLY A 208 24.54 -10.26 -5.69
N PRO A 209 24.27 -11.40 -5.03
CA PRO A 209 24.32 -12.71 -5.65
C PRO A 209 23.09 -13.06 -6.48
N ALA A 210 21.97 -12.32 -6.35
CA ALA A 210 20.69 -12.62 -6.99
C ALA A 210 20.61 -12.00 -8.39
N GLU A 211 20.11 -12.76 -9.35
CA GLU A 211 19.72 -12.24 -10.66
C GLU A 211 18.30 -11.62 -10.55
N LEU A 212 18.17 -10.38 -11.02
CA LEU A 212 16.86 -9.69 -11.08
C LEU A 212 15.95 -10.30 -12.15
N PRO A 213 14.65 -10.04 -12.12
CA PRO A 213 13.74 -10.42 -13.20
C PRO A 213 14.27 -9.96 -14.56
N ARG A 214 14.17 -10.81 -15.55
CA ARG A 214 14.58 -10.53 -16.94
C ARG A 214 13.46 -9.90 -17.74
N VAL A 215 12.22 -10.10 -17.30
CA VAL A 215 11.01 -9.60 -17.95
C VAL A 215 10.16 -8.86 -16.93
N TYR A 216 9.81 -7.62 -17.24
CA TYR A 216 8.90 -6.76 -16.49
C TYR A 216 7.66 -6.49 -17.31
N LEU A 217 6.49 -6.79 -16.76
CA LEU A 217 5.23 -6.60 -17.47
C LEU A 217 4.85 -5.11 -17.53
N GLN A 218 4.50 -4.65 -18.70
CA GLN A 218 3.88 -3.35 -18.89
C GLN A 218 2.38 -3.48 -18.57
N THR A 219 1.88 -2.64 -17.68
CA THR A 219 0.52 -2.75 -17.16
C THR A 219 -0.27 -1.45 -17.24
N SER A 220 0.21 -0.45 -17.97
CA SER A 220 -0.58 0.77 -18.19
C SER A 220 -1.81 0.45 -19.04
N VAL A 221 -2.86 1.25 -18.90
CA VAL A 221 -4.06 1.10 -19.75
C VAL A 221 -3.69 1.32 -21.23
N ALA A 222 -2.68 2.14 -21.50
CA ALA A 222 -2.17 2.38 -22.85
C ALA A 222 -1.49 1.14 -23.46
N ASP A 223 -0.95 0.25 -22.62
CA ASP A 223 -0.29 -0.99 -23.07
C ASP A 223 -1.28 -2.15 -23.29
N THR A 224 -2.56 -1.94 -22.97
CA THR A 224 -3.64 -2.93 -23.18
C THR A 224 -4.77 -2.35 -24.03
N PRO A 225 -4.50 -1.97 -25.31
CA PRO A 225 -5.48 -1.29 -26.14
C PRO A 225 -6.69 -2.16 -26.48
N ALA A 226 -7.88 -1.56 -26.43
CA ALA A 226 -9.15 -2.18 -26.80
C ALA A 226 -9.90 -1.28 -27.80
N PRO A 227 -9.50 -1.26 -29.09
CA PRO A 227 -10.03 -0.33 -30.08
C PRO A 227 -11.42 -0.74 -30.64
N GLY A 228 -11.98 -1.87 -30.20
CA GLY A 228 -13.22 -2.41 -30.70
C GLY A 228 -14.47 -1.71 -30.14
N LYS A 229 -15.60 -2.40 -30.16
CA LYS A 229 -16.87 -1.88 -29.69
C LYS A 229 -16.98 -1.99 -28.16
N THR A 230 -17.83 -1.13 -27.58
CA THR A 230 -18.23 -1.22 -26.18
C THR A 230 -19.61 -1.86 -26.07
N THR A 231 -19.73 -2.90 -25.24
CA THR A 231 -21.00 -3.56 -24.91
C THR A 231 -21.33 -3.35 -23.44
N THR A 232 -22.50 -2.79 -23.12
CA THR A 232 -22.92 -2.56 -21.74
C THR A 232 -23.85 -3.68 -21.27
N VAL A 233 -23.53 -4.28 -20.12
CA VAL A 233 -24.39 -5.25 -19.44
C VAL A 233 -25.02 -4.57 -18.23
N ASN A 234 -26.35 -4.37 -18.28
CA ASN A 234 -27.10 -3.77 -17.17
C ASN A 234 -27.38 -4.80 -16.07
N ALA A 235 -27.87 -4.35 -14.93
CA ALA A 235 -28.31 -5.21 -13.83
C ALA A 235 -29.31 -6.28 -14.32
N GLY A 236 -29.04 -7.54 -13.96
CA GLY A 236 -29.82 -8.71 -14.43
C GLY A 236 -29.54 -9.15 -15.88
N GLY A 237 -28.66 -8.46 -16.59
CA GLY A 237 -28.21 -8.87 -17.93
C GLY A 237 -27.25 -10.07 -17.89
N ASP A 238 -27.12 -10.76 -19.02
CA ASP A 238 -26.29 -11.94 -19.16
C ASP A 238 -24.83 -11.56 -19.44
N PHE A 239 -24.02 -11.54 -18.37
CA PHE A 239 -22.60 -11.23 -18.48
C PHE A 239 -21.81 -12.36 -19.16
N GLN A 240 -22.20 -13.64 -18.95
CA GLN A 240 -21.52 -14.75 -19.63
C GLN A 240 -21.71 -14.64 -21.15
N SER A 241 -22.91 -14.34 -21.60
CA SER A 241 -23.16 -14.14 -23.03
C SER A 241 -22.34 -12.96 -23.59
N ALA A 242 -22.13 -11.91 -22.82
CA ALA A 242 -21.29 -10.78 -23.25
C ALA A 242 -19.80 -11.21 -23.39
N LEU A 243 -19.30 -12.03 -22.46
CA LEU A 243 -17.93 -12.62 -22.54
C LEU A 243 -17.79 -13.52 -23.78
N ASP A 244 -18.78 -14.41 -23.99
CA ASP A 244 -18.74 -15.38 -25.08
C ASP A 244 -18.77 -14.69 -26.47
N ASN A 245 -19.50 -13.58 -26.59
CA ASN A 245 -19.67 -12.83 -27.83
C ASN A 245 -18.65 -11.68 -28.02
N ALA A 246 -17.79 -11.38 -27.06
CA ALA A 246 -16.76 -10.37 -27.20
C ALA A 246 -15.72 -10.80 -28.25
N ALA A 247 -15.34 -9.90 -29.13
CA ALA A 247 -14.20 -10.04 -30.01
C ALA A 247 -12.96 -9.39 -29.39
N CYS A 248 -11.77 -9.76 -29.87
CA CYS A 248 -10.54 -9.10 -29.46
C CYS A 248 -10.62 -7.59 -29.75
N GLY A 249 -10.20 -6.79 -28.81
CA GLY A 249 -10.33 -5.33 -28.85
C GLY A 249 -11.61 -4.78 -28.24
N ASP A 250 -12.59 -5.62 -27.86
CA ASP A 250 -13.86 -5.13 -27.32
C ASP A 250 -13.76 -4.73 -25.81
N THR A 251 -14.62 -3.81 -25.42
CA THR A 251 -14.82 -3.44 -24.02
C THR A 251 -16.20 -3.89 -23.55
N ILE A 252 -16.26 -4.63 -22.44
CA ILE A 252 -17.50 -4.96 -21.75
C ILE A 252 -17.63 -4.07 -20.53
N THR A 253 -18.65 -3.24 -20.45
CA THR A 253 -18.97 -2.43 -19.28
C THR A 253 -20.08 -3.07 -18.48
N LEU A 254 -19.89 -3.25 -17.18
CA LEU A 254 -20.88 -3.74 -16.24
C LEU A 254 -21.49 -2.56 -15.49
N GLN A 255 -22.81 -2.50 -15.38
CA GLN A 255 -23.49 -1.36 -14.74
C GLN A 255 -22.91 -1.10 -13.34
N ALA A 256 -22.45 0.11 -13.09
CA ALA A 256 -21.91 0.55 -11.81
C ALA A 256 -22.94 0.38 -10.68
N GLY A 257 -22.48 -0.15 -9.54
CA GLY A 257 -23.30 -0.47 -8.38
C GLY A 257 -24.24 -1.67 -8.54
N ALA A 258 -24.23 -2.35 -9.70
CA ALA A 258 -25.04 -3.53 -9.92
C ALA A 258 -24.33 -4.82 -9.45
N VAL A 259 -25.13 -5.83 -9.09
CA VAL A 259 -24.66 -7.15 -8.67
C VAL A 259 -24.90 -8.15 -9.79
N PHE A 260 -23.86 -8.89 -10.13
CA PHE A 260 -23.84 -9.97 -11.12
C PHE A 260 -23.55 -11.30 -10.41
N PRO A 261 -24.59 -12.09 -10.06
CA PRO A 261 -24.42 -13.34 -9.37
C PRO A 261 -24.12 -14.47 -10.35
N GLY A 262 -23.13 -15.31 -10.05
CA GLY A 262 -22.85 -16.46 -10.89
C GLY A 262 -21.44 -17.00 -10.80
N LEU A 263 -21.14 -17.86 -11.74
CA LEU A 263 -19.81 -18.33 -12.10
C LEU A 263 -19.60 -17.93 -13.56
N PHE A 264 -18.56 -17.17 -13.84
CA PHE A 264 -18.26 -16.63 -15.16
C PHE A 264 -16.97 -17.27 -15.66
N THR A 265 -17.07 -17.94 -16.80
CA THR A 265 -15.92 -18.52 -17.47
C THR A 265 -15.42 -17.56 -18.54
N VAL A 266 -14.19 -17.07 -18.35
CA VAL A 266 -13.52 -16.19 -19.31
C VAL A 266 -13.00 -17.06 -20.47
N PRO A 267 -13.54 -16.92 -21.69
CA PRO A 267 -13.29 -17.86 -22.76
C PRO A 267 -11.92 -17.64 -23.42
N GLN A 268 -11.44 -18.69 -24.09
CA GLN A 268 -10.32 -18.57 -25.01
C GLN A 268 -10.67 -17.64 -26.17
N LYS A 269 -9.76 -16.73 -26.51
CA LYS A 269 -9.82 -15.87 -27.70
C LYS A 269 -8.44 -15.87 -28.37
N SER A 270 -8.41 -15.51 -29.65
CA SER A 270 -7.14 -15.37 -30.37
C SER A 270 -6.75 -13.87 -30.42
N CYS A 271 -6.58 -13.29 -29.24
CA CYS A 271 -6.20 -11.90 -29.08
C CYS A 271 -4.68 -11.70 -29.12
N ASP A 272 -4.24 -10.46 -29.25
CA ASP A 272 -2.85 -10.02 -29.29
C ASP A 272 -2.65 -8.72 -28.48
N ASP A 273 -1.41 -8.26 -28.36
CA ASP A 273 -1.06 -7.07 -27.59
C ASP A 273 -1.74 -5.78 -28.05
N GLN A 274 -2.29 -5.75 -29.28
CA GLN A 274 -2.99 -4.58 -29.82
C GLN A 274 -4.51 -4.67 -29.67
N HIS A 275 -5.06 -5.82 -29.23
CA HIS A 275 -6.49 -6.09 -29.18
C HIS A 275 -6.88 -6.85 -27.91
N TRP A 276 -6.80 -6.17 -26.77
CA TRP A 276 -7.23 -6.70 -25.47
C TRP A 276 -8.76 -6.67 -25.33
N ILE A 277 -9.29 -7.54 -24.48
CA ILE A 277 -10.69 -7.47 -24.05
C ILE A 277 -10.70 -6.83 -22.65
N ILE A 278 -11.34 -5.67 -22.53
CA ILE A 278 -11.47 -4.96 -21.26
C ILE A 278 -12.82 -5.25 -20.63
N ILE A 279 -12.84 -5.72 -19.40
CA ILE A 279 -14.02 -5.88 -18.56
C ILE A 279 -13.96 -4.84 -17.44
N ARG A 280 -14.95 -3.95 -17.36
CA ARG A 280 -14.87 -2.87 -16.38
C ARG A 280 -16.24 -2.42 -15.87
N THR A 281 -16.23 -1.69 -14.75
CA THR A 281 -17.42 -0.92 -14.35
C THR A 281 -17.82 0.08 -15.43
N SER A 282 -19.13 0.35 -15.56
CA SER A 282 -19.63 1.42 -16.44
C SER A 282 -19.41 2.83 -15.87
N ALA A 283 -18.89 2.94 -14.65
CA ALA A 283 -18.51 4.22 -14.09
C ALA A 283 -17.41 4.89 -14.95
N PRO A 284 -17.47 6.21 -15.16
CA PRO A 284 -16.44 6.93 -15.91
C PRO A 284 -15.10 6.90 -15.13
N ASP A 285 -13.99 7.03 -15.85
CA ASP A 285 -12.63 7.02 -15.25
C ASP A 285 -12.47 8.09 -14.17
N THR A 286 -13.13 9.22 -14.29
CA THR A 286 -13.14 10.30 -13.28
C THR A 286 -13.80 9.90 -11.96
N SER A 287 -14.52 8.78 -11.92
CA SER A 287 -15.15 8.23 -10.70
C SER A 287 -14.32 7.11 -10.06
N LEU A 288 -13.24 6.68 -10.69
CA LEU A 288 -12.27 5.73 -10.16
C LEU A 288 -11.00 6.48 -9.72
N PRO A 289 -10.14 5.88 -8.88
CA PRO A 289 -8.81 6.44 -8.64
C PRO A 289 -8.03 6.49 -9.97
N ALA A 290 -7.10 7.43 -10.06
CA ALA A 290 -6.22 7.50 -11.23
C ALA A 290 -5.45 6.18 -11.38
N GLU A 291 -5.06 5.86 -12.58
CA GLU A 291 -4.15 4.75 -12.84
C GLU A 291 -2.86 4.91 -12.02
N GLY A 292 -2.35 3.83 -11.43
CA GLY A 292 -1.24 3.87 -10.50
C GLY A 292 -1.62 4.38 -9.11
N THR A 293 -2.92 4.36 -8.76
CA THR A 293 -3.41 4.67 -7.43
C THR A 293 -4.33 3.54 -6.95
N ARG A 294 -4.00 2.97 -5.82
CA ARG A 294 -4.73 1.86 -5.21
C ARG A 294 -6.20 2.21 -4.98
N ILE A 295 -7.08 1.34 -5.43
CA ILE A 295 -8.50 1.44 -5.09
C ILE A 295 -8.73 1.08 -3.61
N THR A 296 -9.78 1.62 -3.03
CA THR A 296 -10.21 1.28 -1.68
C THR A 296 -11.68 0.85 -1.67
N PRO A 297 -12.17 0.17 -0.62
CA PRO A 297 -13.58 -0.18 -0.48
C PRO A 297 -14.56 1.00 -0.53
N CYS A 298 -14.08 2.25 -0.41
CA CYS A 298 -14.91 3.44 -0.61
C CYS A 298 -15.67 3.43 -1.93
N TYR A 299 -15.03 2.93 -2.98
CA TYR A 299 -15.59 2.88 -4.33
C TYR A 299 -16.69 1.82 -4.49
N ALA A 300 -16.80 0.89 -3.53
CA ALA A 300 -17.90 -0.05 -3.38
C ALA A 300 -18.93 0.39 -2.30
N GLY A 301 -18.82 1.62 -1.80
CA GLY A 301 -19.74 2.17 -0.82
C GLY A 301 -19.37 1.86 0.66
N VAL A 302 -18.21 1.31 0.93
CA VAL A 302 -17.75 0.93 2.28
C VAL A 302 -16.74 1.94 2.80
N ALA A 303 -17.10 2.67 3.87
CA ALA A 303 -16.29 3.75 4.41
C ALA A 303 -15.16 3.27 5.34
N GLN A 304 -15.27 2.06 5.90
CA GLN A 304 -14.32 1.53 6.88
C GLN A 304 -14.42 0.01 6.95
N LEU A 305 -13.29 -0.65 7.18
CA LEU A 305 -13.20 -2.06 7.51
C LEU A 305 -12.71 -2.21 8.96
N PRO A 306 -13.41 -2.94 9.85
CA PRO A 306 -13.00 -3.10 11.24
C PRO A 306 -11.62 -3.72 11.38
N GLY A 307 -10.76 -3.14 12.22
CA GLY A 307 -9.41 -3.66 12.51
C GLY A 307 -8.38 -3.50 11.39
N ARG A 308 -8.72 -2.76 10.33
CA ARG A 308 -7.81 -2.44 9.21
C ARG A 308 -7.35 -0.99 9.30
N PRO A 309 -6.24 -0.63 8.66
CA PRO A 309 -5.84 0.77 8.52
C PRO A 309 -7.00 1.61 7.94
N SER A 310 -7.14 2.82 8.42
CA SER A 310 -8.15 3.75 7.89
C SER A 310 -7.76 4.19 6.49
N PHE A 311 -8.75 4.30 5.61
CA PHE A 311 -8.59 4.90 4.30
C PHE A 311 -9.50 6.11 4.15
N ASN A 312 -9.02 7.13 3.44
CA ASN A 312 -9.78 8.38 3.25
C ASN A 312 -10.78 8.24 2.10
N CYS A 313 -12.07 8.32 2.43
CA CYS A 313 -13.13 8.35 1.43
C CYS A 313 -13.52 9.79 1.09
N THR A 314 -13.18 10.27 -0.09
CA THR A 314 -13.75 11.50 -0.64
C THR A 314 -15.22 11.32 -0.98
N SER A 315 -15.65 10.09 -1.27
CA SER A 315 -17.02 9.65 -1.50
C SER A 315 -17.13 8.16 -1.19
N THR A 316 -18.27 7.74 -0.63
CA THR A 316 -18.64 6.31 -0.45
C THR A 316 -19.71 5.89 -1.45
N LYS A 317 -19.76 6.51 -2.62
CA LYS A 317 -20.69 6.13 -3.69
C LYS A 317 -20.21 4.85 -4.35
N ASN A 318 -21.03 3.80 -4.34
CA ASN A 318 -20.72 2.56 -5.05
C ASN A 318 -20.68 2.80 -6.56
N VAL A 319 -19.49 2.71 -7.12
CA VAL A 319 -19.22 2.84 -8.57
C VAL A 319 -18.66 1.56 -9.17
N MET A 320 -18.38 0.55 -8.35
CA MET A 320 -17.91 -0.77 -8.80
C MET A 320 -19.11 -1.64 -9.20
N ALA A 321 -18.93 -2.51 -10.19
CA ALA A 321 -19.87 -3.60 -10.41
C ALA A 321 -19.40 -4.82 -9.59
N GLN A 322 -20.33 -5.47 -8.89
CA GLN A 322 -20.01 -6.61 -8.03
C GLN A 322 -20.24 -7.92 -8.76
N LEU A 323 -19.20 -8.75 -8.86
CA LEU A 323 -19.27 -10.13 -9.28
C LEU A 323 -19.29 -11.03 -8.04
N ILE A 324 -20.41 -11.71 -7.79
CA ILE A 324 -20.59 -12.50 -6.58
C ILE A 324 -20.77 -13.99 -6.88
N TYR A 325 -19.90 -14.81 -6.31
CA TYR A 325 -20.02 -16.26 -6.43
C TYR A 325 -21.15 -16.82 -5.57
N THR A 326 -22.10 -17.49 -6.20
CA THR A 326 -23.29 -18.04 -5.55
C THR A 326 -23.22 -19.55 -5.31
N GLY A 327 -22.15 -20.20 -5.74
CA GLY A 327 -21.91 -21.63 -5.53
C GLY A 327 -21.78 -22.00 -4.05
N LYS A 328 -21.99 -23.28 -3.76
CA LYS A 328 -21.88 -23.81 -2.38
C LYS A 328 -20.45 -24.15 -1.98
N ALA A 329 -19.60 -24.47 -2.96
CA ALA A 329 -18.20 -24.82 -2.81
C ALA A 329 -17.51 -24.69 -4.17
N GLY A 330 -16.19 -24.80 -4.23
CA GLY A 330 -15.38 -24.72 -5.45
C GLY A 330 -14.72 -23.37 -5.62
N SER A 331 -14.59 -22.91 -6.86
CA SER A 331 -13.93 -21.65 -7.22
C SER A 331 -14.85 -20.77 -8.07
N GLY A 332 -14.65 -19.49 -8.04
CA GLY A 332 -15.41 -18.45 -8.75
C GLY A 332 -15.62 -17.21 -7.89
N PRO A 333 -16.10 -16.10 -8.46
CA PRO A 333 -16.91 -16.02 -9.68
C PRO A 333 -16.15 -15.95 -11.02
N ILE A 334 -14.83 -15.69 -11.05
CA ILE A 334 -14.09 -15.51 -12.30
C ILE A 334 -13.13 -16.68 -12.52
N MET A 335 -13.37 -17.46 -13.58
CA MET A 335 -12.54 -18.61 -13.93
C MET A 335 -12.06 -18.51 -15.37
N PHE A 336 -10.74 -18.58 -15.59
CA PHE A 336 -10.15 -18.55 -16.93
C PHE A 336 -10.20 -19.94 -17.56
N ALA A 337 -10.83 -20.04 -18.72
CA ALA A 337 -10.77 -21.26 -19.55
C ALA A 337 -9.35 -21.49 -20.08
N SER A 338 -9.06 -22.74 -20.49
CA SER A 338 -7.80 -23.05 -21.16
C SER A 338 -7.59 -22.17 -22.39
N GLY A 339 -6.45 -21.47 -22.46
CA GLY A 339 -6.12 -20.57 -23.54
C GLY A 339 -6.80 -19.19 -23.48
N ALA A 340 -7.48 -18.84 -22.37
CA ALA A 340 -7.93 -17.46 -22.14
C ALA A 340 -6.73 -16.53 -22.15
N ASN A 341 -6.78 -15.45 -22.96
CA ASN A 341 -5.66 -14.53 -23.09
C ASN A 341 -6.09 -13.09 -23.38
N HIS A 342 -5.22 -12.14 -23.02
CA HIS A 342 -5.37 -10.69 -23.24
C HIS A 342 -6.67 -10.11 -22.64
N TYR A 343 -6.86 -10.37 -21.35
CA TYR A 343 -7.98 -9.82 -20.58
C TYR A 343 -7.51 -8.83 -19.52
N ARG A 344 -8.16 -7.67 -19.45
CA ARG A 344 -7.99 -6.71 -18.37
C ARG A 344 -9.30 -6.44 -17.65
N PHE A 345 -9.29 -6.55 -16.33
CA PHE A 345 -10.42 -6.26 -15.44
C PHE A 345 -10.14 -4.95 -14.71
N ILE A 346 -11.10 -4.01 -14.71
CA ILE A 346 -10.91 -2.67 -14.11
C ILE A 346 -12.09 -2.28 -13.23
N GLY A 347 -11.81 -1.93 -11.96
CA GLY A 347 -12.78 -1.28 -11.08
C GLY A 347 -13.98 -2.17 -10.74
N LEU A 348 -13.74 -3.44 -10.46
CA LEU A 348 -14.77 -4.41 -10.12
C LEU A 348 -14.60 -4.92 -8.69
N GLU A 349 -15.71 -5.16 -8.01
CA GLU A 349 -15.78 -5.87 -6.74
C GLU A 349 -16.00 -7.36 -7.02
N VAL A 350 -15.17 -8.22 -6.44
CA VAL A 350 -15.25 -9.68 -6.60
C VAL A 350 -15.34 -10.34 -5.24
N THR A 351 -16.42 -11.09 -5.02
CA THR A 351 -16.67 -11.70 -3.71
C THR A 351 -17.49 -12.99 -3.80
N ARG A 352 -17.87 -13.51 -2.64
CA ARG A 352 -18.72 -14.68 -2.47
C ARG A 352 -19.93 -14.40 -1.58
N LEU A 353 -20.98 -15.22 -1.68
CA LEU A 353 -22.08 -15.17 -0.72
C LEU A 353 -21.63 -15.68 0.65
N ALA A 354 -22.03 -14.93 1.69
CA ALA A 354 -21.86 -15.34 3.09
C ALA A 354 -22.69 -16.59 3.44
N GLY A 355 -22.25 -17.32 4.48
CA GLY A 355 -22.94 -18.52 4.99
C GLY A 355 -22.86 -19.73 4.07
N LYS A 356 -21.90 -19.75 3.15
CA LYS A 356 -21.62 -20.91 2.28
C LYS A 356 -20.41 -21.69 2.79
N ALA A 357 -20.24 -22.90 2.26
CA ALA A 357 -19.06 -23.70 2.54
C ALA A 357 -17.79 -23.04 1.97
N PHE A 358 -16.67 -23.64 2.24
CA PHE A 358 -15.35 -23.28 1.77
C PHE A 358 -15.32 -22.97 0.25
N ILE A 359 -14.68 -21.86 -0.11
CA ILE A 359 -14.39 -21.47 -1.49
C ILE A 359 -12.87 -21.48 -1.69
N SER A 360 -12.41 -22.14 -2.77
CA SER A 360 -10.98 -22.27 -3.05
C SER A 360 -10.38 -20.97 -3.57
N ASP A 361 -10.89 -20.45 -4.67
CA ASP A 361 -10.32 -19.28 -5.34
C ASP A 361 -11.44 -18.40 -5.85
N LEU A 362 -11.33 -17.07 -5.69
CA LEU A 362 -12.30 -16.14 -6.28
C LEU A 362 -11.98 -15.85 -7.75
N ILE A 363 -10.70 -15.79 -8.09
CA ILE A 363 -10.20 -15.56 -9.45
C ILE A 363 -9.09 -16.57 -9.73
N GLY A 364 -9.18 -17.29 -10.84
CA GLY A 364 -8.12 -18.25 -11.20
C GLY A 364 -8.41 -19.06 -12.44
N PRO A 365 -7.53 -19.99 -12.81
CA PRO A 365 -7.75 -20.88 -13.94
C PRO A 365 -8.83 -21.92 -13.63
N SER A 366 -9.64 -22.24 -14.64
CA SER A 366 -10.57 -23.37 -14.58
C SER A 366 -9.77 -24.68 -14.60
N GLN A 367 -9.74 -25.40 -13.47
CA GLN A 367 -8.94 -26.62 -13.33
C GLN A 367 -7.44 -26.35 -13.64
N ASP A 368 -6.73 -27.30 -14.21
CA ASP A 368 -5.32 -27.20 -14.59
C ASP A 368 -5.14 -26.60 -16.00
N SER A 369 -5.75 -25.45 -16.25
CA SER A 369 -5.80 -24.83 -17.57
C SER A 369 -4.85 -23.66 -17.68
N PRO A 370 -3.99 -23.60 -18.72
CA PRO A 370 -3.14 -22.42 -18.93
C PRO A 370 -3.97 -21.22 -19.38
N ALA A 371 -3.61 -20.04 -18.88
CA ALA A 371 -4.08 -18.75 -19.37
C ALA A 371 -2.89 -17.80 -19.56
N ASP A 372 -3.07 -16.68 -20.24
CA ASP A 372 -1.97 -15.79 -20.57
C ASP A 372 -2.44 -14.34 -20.71
N HIS A 373 -1.56 -13.37 -20.39
CA HIS A 373 -1.85 -11.94 -20.49
C HIS A 373 -3.13 -11.53 -19.74
N ILE A 374 -3.10 -11.64 -18.42
CA ILE A 374 -4.21 -11.30 -17.52
C ILE A 374 -3.82 -10.12 -16.65
N VAL A 375 -4.60 -9.04 -16.66
CA VAL A 375 -4.39 -7.86 -15.82
C VAL A 375 -5.61 -7.63 -14.93
N LEU A 376 -5.42 -7.62 -13.61
CA LEU A 376 -6.40 -7.25 -12.60
C LEU A 376 -6.01 -5.87 -12.06
N ASP A 377 -6.80 -4.85 -12.35
CA ASP A 377 -6.50 -3.44 -12.13
C ASP A 377 -7.58 -2.77 -11.30
N ARG A 378 -7.19 -2.18 -10.16
CA ARG A 378 -8.12 -1.47 -9.27
C ARG A 378 -9.34 -2.31 -8.92
N MET A 379 -9.11 -3.53 -8.47
CA MET A 379 -10.13 -4.48 -8.03
C MET A 379 -10.27 -4.45 -6.51
N TRP A 380 -11.50 -4.62 -5.99
CA TRP A 380 -11.67 -5.03 -4.60
C TRP A 380 -12.09 -6.50 -4.59
N VAL A 381 -11.18 -7.35 -4.14
CA VAL A 381 -11.39 -8.81 -4.07
C VAL A 381 -11.46 -9.21 -2.61
N HIS A 382 -12.58 -9.83 -2.19
CA HIS A 382 -12.72 -10.10 -0.77
C HIS A 382 -13.56 -11.35 -0.46
N GLY A 383 -13.20 -12.01 0.65
CA GLY A 383 -13.99 -13.04 1.27
C GLY A 383 -15.16 -12.45 2.07
N THR A 384 -15.48 -13.09 3.18
CA THR A 384 -16.44 -12.62 4.17
C THR A 384 -15.81 -12.72 5.55
N ALA A 385 -16.32 -12.01 6.54
CA ALA A 385 -15.70 -11.91 7.86
C ALA A 385 -15.51 -13.25 8.60
N HIS A 386 -16.24 -14.30 8.24
CA HIS A 386 -16.25 -15.56 8.99
C HIS A 386 -16.13 -16.82 8.13
N ASP A 387 -16.41 -16.75 6.84
CA ASP A 387 -16.43 -17.95 5.98
C ASP A 387 -15.06 -18.19 5.35
N GLU A 388 -14.68 -19.44 5.23
CA GLU A 388 -13.38 -19.83 4.69
C GLU A 388 -13.27 -19.56 3.20
N THR A 389 -12.28 -18.75 2.81
CA THR A 389 -11.90 -18.47 1.42
C THR A 389 -10.39 -18.62 1.29
N THR A 390 -9.94 -19.59 0.48
CA THR A 390 -8.51 -19.87 0.41
C THR A 390 -7.76 -18.78 -0.35
N ARG A 391 -8.24 -18.37 -1.55
CA ARG A 391 -7.48 -17.40 -2.35
C ARG A 391 -8.34 -16.31 -2.95
N GLY A 392 -7.77 -15.11 -2.97
CA GLY A 392 -8.27 -14.02 -3.80
C GLY A 392 -7.99 -14.30 -5.27
N VAL A 393 -6.73 -14.45 -5.61
CA VAL A 393 -6.27 -14.79 -6.96
C VAL A 393 -5.33 -16.00 -6.91
N TYR A 394 -5.52 -16.93 -7.84
CA TYR A 394 -4.63 -18.06 -8.05
C TYR A 394 -3.96 -17.97 -9.43
N LEU A 395 -2.64 -17.73 -9.44
CA LEU A 395 -1.86 -17.47 -10.65
C LEU A 395 -1.18 -18.72 -11.23
N ALA A 396 -1.31 -19.88 -10.60
CA ALA A 396 -0.65 -21.09 -11.07
C ALA A 396 -1.12 -21.48 -12.48
N GLY A 397 -0.18 -21.65 -13.39
CA GLY A 397 -0.45 -21.93 -14.80
C GLY A 397 -0.86 -20.72 -15.63
N ILE A 398 -0.82 -19.51 -15.06
CA ILE A 398 -1.03 -18.29 -15.81
C ILE A 398 0.34 -17.68 -16.14
N THR A 399 0.54 -17.29 -17.38
CA THR A 399 1.72 -16.54 -17.84
C THR A 399 1.34 -15.08 -18.03
N SER A 400 2.32 -14.18 -17.94
CA SER A 400 2.13 -12.74 -18.16
C SER A 400 0.95 -12.14 -17.36
N ALA A 401 0.95 -12.35 -16.03
CA ALA A 401 -0.16 -11.89 -15.19
C ALA A 401 0.24 -10.72 -14.28
N ALA A 402 -0.70 -9.78 -14.12
CA ALA A 402 -0.53 -8.64 -13.22
C ALA A 402 -1.73 -8.43 -12.29
N VAL A 403 -1.42 -8.05 -11.05
CA VAL A 403 -2.38 -7.58 -10.04
C VAL A 403 -1.89 -6.21 -9.59
N VAL A 404 -2.61 -5.17 -9.97
CA VAL A 404 -2.15 -3.79 -9.74
C VAL A 404 -3.23 -2.93 -9.10
N ASP A 405 -2.81 -1.98 -8.25
CA ASP A 405 -3.64 -0.93 -7.67
C ASP A 405 -4.90 -1.45 -6.95
N SER A 406 -4.86 -2.68 -6.41
CA SER A 406 -6.03 -3.43 -5.96
C SER A 406 -6.07 -3.61 -4.44
N TYR A 407 -7.23 -4.00 -3.92
CA TYR A 407 -7.48 -4.16 -2.49
C TYR A 407 -8.03 -5.57 -2.21
N PHE A 408 -7.38 -6.34 -1.34
CA PHE A 408 -7.71 -7.73 -1.04
C PHE A 408 -7.96 -7.90 0.45
N THR A 409 -9.12 -8.46 0.86
CA THR A 409 -9.47 -8.64 2.27
C THR A 409 -10.22 -9.94 2.55
N ASP A 410 -10.17 -10.37 3.81
CA ASP A 410 -10.97 -11.48 4.36
C ASP A 410 -10.69 -12.85 3.72
N PHE A 411 -9.41 -13.15 3.46
CA PHE A 411 -8.96 -14.49 3.09
C PHE A 411 -8.46 -15.23 4.31
N HIS A 412 -9.16 -16.29 4.72
CA HIS A 412 -8.82 -17.03 5.94
C HIS A 412 -9.38 -18.45 5.96
N CYS A 413 -8.71 -19.30 6.73
CA CYS A 413 -9.05 -20.71 6.99
C CYS A 413 -8.97 -21.00 8.49
N VAL A 414 -9.72 -21.98 8.98
CA VAL A 414 -9.76 -22.35 10.40
C VAL A 414 -9.19 -23.74 10.69
N SER A 415 -8.73 -24.48 9.68
CA SER A 415 -8.25 -25.85 9.84
C SER A 415 -6.79 -25.96 9.44
N MET A 416 -6.00 -26.68 10.22
CA MET A 416 -4.62 -27.02 9.88
C MET A 416 -4.51 -28.19 8.92
N THR A 417 -5.59 -28.92 8.75
CA THR A 417 -5.70 -30.06 7.84
C THR A 417 -7.02 -29.99 7.09
N GLY A 418 -7.05 -30.43 5.84
CA GLY A 418 -8.26 -30.43 5.03
C GLY A 418 -8.20 -29.46 3.85
N SER A 419 -9.36 -29.06 3.37
CA SER A 419 -9.48 -28.33 2.10
C SER A 419 -9.06 -26.86 2.19
N CYS A 420 -9.03 -26.27 3.37
CA CYS A 420 -8.64 -24.87 3.59
C CYS A 420 -7.60 -24.77 4.73
N THR A 421 -6.32 -24.73 4.36
CA THR A 421 -5.22 -24.60 5.33
C THR A 421 -4.36 -23.36 5.09
N ASP A 422 -4.18 -22.96 3.83
CA ASP A 422 -3.27 -21.88 3.42
C ASP A 422 -4.06 -20.79 2.71
N ALA A 423 -4.64 -19.86 3.49
CA ALA A 423 -5.36 -18.73 2.92
C ALA A 423 -4.40 -17.67 2.38
N GLN A 424 -4.64 -17.19 1.16
CA GLN A 424 -3.77 -16.27 0.43
C GLN A 424 -4.56 -15.15 -0.25
N ALA A 425 -4.03 -13.92 -0.25
CA ALA A 425 -4.56 -12.89 -1.14
C ALA A 425 -4.17 -13.20 -2.59
N VAL A 426 -2.88 -13.49 -2.82
CA VAL A 426 -2.34 -13.92 -4.11
C VAL A 426 -1.54 -15.20 -3.93
N GLY A 427 -1.93 -16.26 -4.62
CA GLY A 427 -1.24 -17.54 -4.62
C GLY A 427 -0.84 -17.99 -6.01
N GLY A 428 0.21 -18.85 -6.09
CA GLY A 428 0.67 -19.38 -7.37
C GLY A 428 1.82 -20.38 -7.23
N GLY A 429 2.56 -20.61 -8.32
CA GLY A 429 3.82 -21.34 -8.29
C GLY A 429 3.73 -22.88 -8.29
N GLY A 430 2.55 -23.43 -8.39
CA GLY A 430 2.33 -24.86 -8.63
C GLY A 430 1.77 -25.11 -10.02
N ARG A 431 1.92 -26.27 -10.57
CA ARG A 431 1.32 -26.83 -11.79
C ARG A 431 2.37 -27.28 -12.82
N ASN A 432 1.83 -27.90 -13.88
CA ASN A 432 2.62 -28.49 -14.97
C ASN A 432 2.73 -27.57 -16.19
N PHE A 433 2.44 -26.29 -16.03
CA PHE A 433 2.50 -25.27 -17.09
C PHE A 433 3.52 -24.20 -16.74
N PRO A 434 4.11 -23.53 -17.72
CA PRO A 434 4.90 -22.33 -17.47
C PRO A 434 4.10 -21.31 -16.64
N ALA A 435 4.78 -20.58 -15.78
CA ALA A 435 4.19 -19.57 -14.90
C ALA A 435 5.15 -18.37 -14.79
N GLY A 436 4.57 -17.17 -14.71
CA GLY A 436 5.32 -15.91 -14.82
C GLY A 436 5.51 -15.49 -16.29
N PRO A 437 6.06 -14.29 -16.56
CA PRO A 437 6.38 -13.27 -15.55
C PRO A 437 5.14 -12.77 -14.79
N TYR A 438 5.36 -12.27 -13.57
CA TYR A 438 4.27 -11.71 -12.76
C TYR A 438 4.62 -10.29 -12.28
N ARG A 439 3.60 -9.43 -12.23
CA ARG A 439 3.67 -8.12 -11.60
C ARG A 439 2.59 -7.98 -10.53
N ILE A 440 2.99 -7.84 -9.25
CA ILE A 440 2.11 -7.57 -8.11
C ILE A 440 2.52 -6.21 -7.56
N PHE A 441 1.74 -5.18 -7.87
CA PHE A 441 2.19 -3.81 -7.70
C PHE A 441 1.11 -2.93 -7.06
N ASP A 442 1.45 -2.16 -6.03
CA ASP A 442 0.58 -1.21 -5.32
C ASP A 442 -0.75 -1.81 -4.86
N ASN A 443 -0.70 -2.95 -4.15
CA ASN A 443 -1.91 -3.57 -3.61
C ASN A 443 -1.94 -3.53 -2.08
N PHE A 444 -3.13 -3.49 -1.50
CA PHE A 444 -3.37 -3.90 -0.13
C PHE A 444 -3.74 -5.38 -0.14
N LEU A 445 -2.97 -6.20 0.53
CA LEU A 445 -3.10 -7.65 0.50
C LEU A 445 -3.28 -8.18 1.93
N GLU A 446 -4.44 -8.76 2.21
CA GLU A 446 -4.78 -9.31 3.52
C GLU A 446 -5.15 -10.79 3.41
N ALA A 447 -4.47 -11.64 4.17
CA ALA A 447 -4.81 -13.04 4.33
C ALA A 447 -4.30 -13.57 5.67
N SER A 448 -5.00 -14.55 6.26
CA SER A 448 -4.56 -15.13 7.53
C SER A 448 -3.38 -16.09 7.37
N GLY A 449 -3.35 -16.86 6.31
CA GLY A 449 -2.22 -17.71 5.96
C GLY A 449 -1.04 -16.89 5.47
N GLU A 450 -0.77 -16.93 4.20
CA GLU A 450 0.24 -16.11 3.54
C GLU A 450 -0.45 -15.00 2.73
N ASN A 451 0.00 -13.73 2.85
CA ASN A 451 -0.56 -12.71 1.98
C ASN A 451 -0.18 -12.98 0.51
N ILE A 452 1.06 -13.42 0.29
CA ILE A 452 1.56 -13.91 -1.01
C ILE A 452 2.29 -15.24 -0.81
N LEU A 453 1.93 -16.27 -1.59
CA LEU A 453 2.64 -17.56 -1.62
C LEU A 453 2.87 -18.04 -3.04
N PHE A 454 4.10 -18.40 -3.37
CA PHE A 454 4.43 -19.14 -4.58
C PHE A 454 4.98 -20.52 -4.26
N GLY A 455 4.29 -21.58 -4.72
CA GLY A 455 4.64 -22.98 -4.51
C GLY A 455 3.66 -23.71 -3.58
N GLY A 456 4.13 -24.82 -2.99
CA GLY A 456 3.32 -25.64 -2.08
C GLY A 456 2.41 -26.66 -2.75
N GLY A 457 2.38 -26.71 -4.08
CA GLY A 457 1.62 -27.70 -4.85
C GLY A 457 2.51 -28.53 -5.76
N GLU A 458 1.88 -29.39 -6.55
CA GLU A 458 2.56 -30.13 -7.63
C GLU A 458 3.02 -29.17 -8.71
N ALA A 459 4.27 -29.33 -9.17
CA ALA A 459 4.81 -28.52 -10.25
C ALA A 459 5.96 -29.23 -10.97
N THR A 460 6.02 -29.06 -12.28
CA THR A 460 7.16 -29.47 -13.12
C THR A 460 8.02 -28.28 -13.52
N THR A 461 7.58 -27.06 -13.27
CA THR A 461 8.26 -25.81 -13.59
C THR A 461 8.30 -24.89 -12.37
N SER A 462 9.25 -23.96 -12.37
CA SER A 462 9.30 -22.87 -11.39
C SER A 462 8.82 -21.58 -12.05
N PRO A 463 7.91 -20.82 -11.42
CA PRO A 463 7.58 -19.48 -11.90
C PRO A 463 8.80 -18.58 -11.80
N ALA A 464 8.97 -17.71 -12.80
CA ALA A 464 10.15 -16.87 -12.94
C ALA A 464 9.77 -15.44 -13.33
N ASP A 465 10.70 -14.51 -13.06
CA ASP A 465 10.57 -13.10 -13.40
C ASP A 465 9.36 -12.47 -12.68
N ILE A 466 9.43 -12.46 -11.36
CA ILE A 466 8.35 -12.02 -10.48
C ILE A 466 8.69 -10.66 -9.86
N GLU A 467 7.91 -9.64 -10.15
CA GLU A 467 7.97 -8.30 -9.57
C GLU A 467 6.89 -8.15 -8.50
N ILE A 468 7.29 -7.89 -7.24
CA ILE A 468 6.40 -7.64 -6.09
C ILE A 468 6.82 -6.33 -5.46
N ARG A 469 6.11 -5.24 -5.76
CA ARG A 469 6.55 -3.91 -5.34
C ARG A 469 5.42 -3.07 -4.79
N GLN A 470 5.75 -2.24 -3.78
CA GLN A 470 4.88 -1.21 -3.23
C GLN A 470 3.54 -1.76 -2.71
N ASN A 471 3.53 -3.01 -2.23
CA ASN A 471 2.34 -3.61 -1.64
C ASN A 471 2.33 -3.45 -0.12
N HIS A 472 1.15 -3.37 0.46
CA HIS A 472 0.93 -3.46 1.89
C HIS A 472 0.38 -4.86 2.23
N LEU A 473 1.22 -5.69 2.83
CA LEU A 473 0.88 -7.03 3.30
C LEU A 473 0.49 -6.94 4.77
N PHE A 474 -0.77 -7.20 5.08
CA PHE A 474 -1.36 -6.89 6.38
C PHE A 474 -2.13 -8.06 6.97
N LYS A 475 -2.11 -8.21 8.32
CA LYS A 475 -2.99 -9.13 9.06
C LYS A 475 -3.68 -8.38 10.19
N PRO A 476 -5.03 -8.31 10.22
CA PRO A 476 -5.74 -7.58 11.25
C PRO A 476 -5.54 -8.20 12.64
N LEU A 477 -5.11 -7.43 13.62
CA LEU A 477 -4.95 -7.92 15.00
C LEU A 477 -6.26 -8.47 15.63
N ILE A 478 -7.42 -8.08 15.11
CA ILE A 478 -8.69 -8.66 15.55
C ILE A 478 -8.80 -10.17 15.23
N TRP A 479 -7.92 -10.72 14.41
CA TRP A 479 -7.82 -12.16 14.15
C TRP A 479 -6.92 -12.90 15.16
N MET A 480 -6.16 -12.17 15.98
CA MET A 480 -5.29 -12.75 16.99
C MET A 480 -6.10 -13.18 18.21
N PRO A 481 -6.04 -14.46 18.64
CA PRO A 481 -6.74 -14.92 19.83
C PRO A 481 -6.34 -14.11 21.08
N GLY A 482 -7.34 -13.66 21.82
CA GLY A 482 -7.14 -12.83 23.02
C GLY A 482 -7.15 -11.31 22.74
N HIS A 483 -7.14 -10.89 21.50
CA HIS A 483 -7.30 -9.46 21.16
C HIS A 483 -8.72 -8.97 21.47
N PRO A 484 -8.91 -7.78 22.05
CA PRO A 484 -10.23 -7.18 22.21
C PRO A 484 -10.94 -7.04 20.85
N GLY A 485 -12.16 -7.56 20.75
CA GLY A 485 -12.89 -7.57 19.46
C GLY A 485 -12.48 -8.72 18.52
N PHE A 486 -11.91 -9.81 19.07
CA PHE A 486 -11.52 -10.98 18.31
C PHE A 486 -12.60 -11.46 17.32
N VAL A 487 -12.19 -11.67 16.08
CA VAL A 487 -13.00 -12.22 14.98
C VAL A 487 -12.35 -13.52 14.53
N GLY A 488 -13.10 -14.61 14.63
CA GLY A 488 -12.72 -15.92 14.12
C GLY A 488 -13.70 -16.43 13.07
N GLY A 489 -13.45 -17.62 12.55
CA GLY A 489 -14.32 -18.28 11.60
C GLY A 489 -15.69 -18.64 12.16
N THR A 490 -16.51 -19.29 11.35
CA THR A 490 -17.80 -19.83 11.78
C THR A 490 -17.62 -20.69 13.04
N ASN A 491 -18.35 -20.41 14.08
CA ASN A 491 -18.20 -20.97 15.45
C ASN A 491 -17.04 -20.37 16.28
N GLY A 492 -16.49 -19.21 15.94
CA GLY A 492 -15.48 -18.51 16.72
C GLY A 492 -14.09 -19.19 16.77
N ARG A 493 -13.81 -20.14 15.88
CA ARG A 493 -12.49 -20.78 15.78
C ARG A 493 -11.46 -19.77 15.28
N PRO A 494 -10.25 -19.74 15.87
CA PRO A 494 -9.17 -18.90 15.35
C PRO A 494 -8.82 -19.26 13.92
N PHE A 495 -8.45 -18.26 13.14
CA PHE A 495 -7.90 -18.48 11.82
C PHE A 495 -6.48 -19.06 11.90
N VAL A 496 -6.11 -19.86 10.91
CA VAL A 496 -4.73 -20.32 10.73
C VAL A 496 -3.90 -19.14 10.27
N VAL A 497 -2.91 -18.72 11.05
CA VAL A 497 -2.01 -17.64 10.74
C VAL A 497 -0.63 -18.19 10.41
N LYS A 498 -0.01 -17.66 9.35
CA LYS A 498 1.32 -18.02 8.90
C LYS A 498 2.15 -16.76 8.59
N ASN A 499 2.75 -16.70 7.42
CA ASN A 499 3.71 -15.65 7.04
C ASN A 499 3.03 -14.51 6.27
N ASN A 500 3.71 -13.36 6.10
CA ASN A 500 3.23 -12.36 5.14
C ASN A 500 3.66 -12.75 3.71
N PHE A 501 4.91 -13.15 3.53
CA PHE A 501 5.45 -13.52 2.23
C PHE A 501 6.18 -14.86 2.30
N GLU A 502 5.82 -15.81 1.43
CA GLU A 502 6.46 -17.12 1.38
C GLU A 502 6.76 -17.59 -0.05
N LEU A 503 7.97 -18.08 -0.24
CA LEU A 503 8.38 -18.75 -1.47
C LEU A 503 8.76 -20.20 -1.18
N LYS A 504 8.07 -21.13 -1.85
CA LYS A 504 8.40 -22.57 -1.89
C LYS A 504 8.87 -23.02 -3.28
N ASN A 505 8.53 -22.26 -4.32
CA ASN A 505 8.93 -22.49 -5.71
C ASN A 505 8.85 -21.18 -6.50
N ALA A 506 9.98 -20.55 -6.74
CA ALA A 506 10.11 -19.34 -7.54
C ALA A 506 11.57 -19.05 -7.90
N GLU A 507 11.81 -18.34 -8.99
CA GLU A 507 13.14 -17.85 -9.36
C GLU A 507 13.10 -16.45 -9.97
N ARG A 508 14.17 -15.67 -9.77
CA ARG A 508 14.28 -14.27 -10.18
C ARG A 508 13.10 -13.42 -9.69
N VAL A 509 13.09 -13.22 -8.37
CA VAL A 509 12.05 -12.48 -7.66
C VAL A 509 12.61 -11.16 -7.16
N LEU A 510 11.99 -10.06 -7.54
CA LEU A 510 12.23 -8.73 -6.96
C LEU A 510 11.09 -8.38 -6.00
N PHE A 511 11.42 -8.28 -4.72
CA PHE A 511 10.53 -7.84 -3.65
C PHE A 511 11.02 -6.49 -3.12
N GLU A 512 10.39 -5.39 -3.52
CA GLU A 512 10.89 -4.03 -3.30
C GLU A 512 9.81 -3.07 -2.84
N GLY A 513 10.12 -2.24 -1.84
CA GLY A 513 9.24 -1.17 -1.40
C GLY A 513 7.93 -1.67 -0.78
N ASN A 514 7.93 -2.86 -0.17
CA ASN A 514 6.73 -3.42 0.43
C ASN A 514 6.68 -3.14 1.95
N ILE A 515 5.46 -3.00 2.47
CA ILE A 515 5.17 -2.91 3.89
C ILE A 515 4.57 -4.23 4.34
N LEU A 516 5.15 -4.86 5.37
CA LEU A 516 4.66 -6.08 5.98
C LEU A 516 4.31 -5.80 7.44
N GLU A 517 3.04 -5.89 7.79
CA GLU A 517 2.57 -5.62 9.14
C GLU A 517 1.78 -6.79 9.72
N TYR A 518 2.09 -7.10 10.94
CA TYR A 518 1.47 -8.10 11.80
C TYR A 518 1.60 -9.52 11.26
N THR A 519 2.35 -10.31 11.98
CA THR A 519 2.30 -11.77 11.89
C THR A 519 2.62 -12.36 13.26
N TRP A 520 1.96 -13.46 13.60
CA TRP A 520 2.15 -14.11 14.89
C TRP A 520 2.26 -15.62 14.75
N GLY A 521 2.88 -16.24 15.74
CA GLY A 521 2.97 -17.68 15.87
C GLY A 521 1.62 -18.29 16.25
N GLY A 522 1.49 -19.53 15.95
CA GLY A 522 0.31 -20.32 16.27
C GLY A 522 0.16 -21.47 15.26
N PHE A 523 -0.63 -22.44 15.66
CA PHE A 523 -0.80 -23.66 14.86
C PHE A 523 0.55 -24.31 14.50
N SER A 524 0.89 -24.38 13.21
CA SER A 524 2.12 -25.02 12.72
C SER A 524 3.25 -24.03 12.42
N GLN A 525 3.06 -22.73 12.64
CA GLN A 525 4.00 -21.68 12.23
C GLN A 525 4.57 -20.91 13.41
N PHE A 526 5.75 -20.34 13.20
CA PHE A 526 6.55 -19.68 14.22
C PHE A 526 6.57 -18.15 14.11
N GLY A 527 5.67 -17.57 13.30
CA GLY A 527 5.49 -16.13 13.20
C GLY A 527 6.58 -15.37 12.43
N TYR A 528 7.33 -16.04 11.57
CA TYR A 528 8.20 -15.35 10.61
C TYR A 528 7.37 -14.57 9.60
N SER A 529 7.76 -13.31 9.35
CA SER A 529 7.09 -12.48 8.34
C SER A 529 7.44 -12.91 6.92
N ILE A 530 8.69 -13.25 6.66
CA ILE A 530 9.21 -13.69 5.36
C ILE A 530 9.79 -15.09 5.46
N VAL A 531 9.40 -15.97 4.54
CA VAL A 531 9.88 -17.36 4.49
C VAL A 531 10.33 -17.72 3.08
N LEU A 532 11.62 -18.04 2.94
CA LEU A 532 12.24 -18.47 1.70
C LEU A 532 12.70 -19.92 1.88
N THR A 533 11.82 -20.88 1.53
CA THR A 533 12.08 -22.30 1.76
C THR A 533 11.64 -23.12 0.56
N PRO A 534 12.54 -23.51 -0.33
CA PRO A 534 12.18 -24.43 -1.41
C PRO A 534 11.60 -25.71 -0.83
N LYS A 535 10.40 -26.08 -1.27
CA LYS A 535 9.71 -27.28 -0.79
C LYS A 535 9.11 -28.07 -1.93
N ASN A 536 9.37 -29.35 -1.92
CA ASN A 536 8.67 -30.35 -2.71
C ASN A 536 7.65 -31.06 -1.82
N GLN A 537 6.41 -30.62 -1.88
CA GLN A 537 5.33 -31.23 -1.08
C GLN A 537 4.80 -32.46 -1.78
N ALA A 538 5.44 -33.61 -1.52
CA ALA A 538 4.97 -34.90 -2.05
C ALA A 538 3.59 -35.26 -1.48
N VAL A 539 2.70 -35.67 -2.35
CA VAL A 539 1.41 -36.25 -1.99
C VAL A 539 1.58 -37.76 -1.80
N GLY A 540 1.84 -38.19 -0.55
CA GLY A 540 2.09 -39.59 -0.20
C GLY A 540 3.58 -39.99 -0.30
N ILE A 541 3.91 -41.14 0.28
CA ILE A 541 5.29 -41.66 0.47
C ILE A 541 6.02 -42.00 -0.86
N SER A 542 5.31 -42.06 -1.97
CA SER A 542 5.84 -42.57 -3.24
C SER A 542 5.85 -41.58 -4.41
N THR A 543 5.27 -40.40 -4.27
CA THR A 543 5.18 -39.42 -5.36
C THR A 543 6.00 -38.17 -5.07
N ASN A 544 6.97 -37.92 -5.93
CA ASN A 544 7.78 -36.73 -5.93
C ASN A 544 7.07 -35.63 -6.71
N SER A 545 6.30 -34.79 -6.03
CA SER A 545 5.37 -33.84 -6.66
C SER A 545 6.06 -32.63 -7.32
N CYS A 546 7.23 -32.23 -6.84
CA CYS A 546 7.97 -31.10 -7.41
C CYS A 546 9.48 -31.20 -7.20
N PRO A 547 10.18 -32.12 -7.87
CA PRO A 547 11.64 -32.26 -7.73
C PRO A 547 12.41 -31.04 -8.28
N ALA A 548 11.80 -30.27 -9.19
CA ALA A 548 12.37 -29.06 -9.76
C ALA A 548 12.07 -27.80 -8.94
N CYS A 549 11.22 -27.89 -7.90
CA CYS A 549 10.95 -26.76 -7.02
C CYS A 549 12.24 -26.17 -6.46
N ARG A 550 12.39 -24.86 -6.59
CA ARG A 550 13.53 -24.09 -6.10
C ARG A 550 13.09 -22.70 -5.68
N VAL A 551 13.90 -22.11 -4.82
CA VAL A 551 13.81 -20.67 -4.52
C VAL A 551 15.19 -20.10 -4.74
N THR A 552 15.40 -19.38 -5.81
CA THR A 552 16.70 -18.84 -6.19
C THR A 552 16.55 -17.44 -6.79
N ASP A 553 17.61 -16.64 -6.68
CA ASP A 553 17.66 -15.32 -7.25
C ASP A 553 16.53 -14.44 -6.71
N VAL A 554 16.54 -14.25 -5.38
CA VAL A 554 15.56 -13.42 -4.69
C VAL A 554 16.25 -12.18 -4.15
N THR A 555 15.77 -11.02 -4.60
CA THR A 555 16.15 -9.72 -4.05
C THR A 555 15.02 -9.20 -3.19
N ILE A 556 15.33 -8.87 -1.92
CA ILE A 556 14.42 -8.17 -0.99
C ILE A 556 15.09 -6.88 -0.58
N ARG A 557 14.48 -5.74 -0.91
CA ARG A 557 15.08 -4.44 -0.61
C ARG A 557 14.06 -3.34 -0.38
N TYR A 558 14.49 -2.28 0.29
CA TYR A 558 13.70 -1.07 0.57
C TYR A 558 12.33 -1.35 1.16
N SER A 559 12.25 -2.37 2.00
CA SER A 559 10.99 -2.86 2.55
C SER A 559 11.00 -2.80 4.08
N THR A 560 9.82 -2.77 4.68
CA THR A 560 9.65 -2.74 6.12
C THR A 560 8.89 -3.95 6.61
N VAL A 561 9.36 -4.55 7.71
CA VAL A 561 8.65 -5.58 8.48
C VAL A 561 8.43 -5.04 9.86
N SER A 562 7.20 -5.02 10.33
CA SER A 562 6.89 -4.56 11.69
C SER A 562 5.81 -5.41 12.35
N HIS A 563 5.82 -5.38 13.70
CA HIS A 563 4.80 -6.05 14.51
C HIS A 563 4.73 -7.56 14.24
N ALA A 564 5.89 -8.23 14.25
CA ALA A 564 5.98 -9.64 13.91
C ALA A 564 6.62 -10.46 15.04
N ALA A 565 6.27 -11.74 15.13
CA ALA A 565 6.90 -12.62 16.12
C ALA A 565 8.31 -13.05 15.75
N ALA A 566 8.69 -13.01 14.47
CA ALA A 566 10.03 -13.22 13.95
C ALA A 566 10.18 -12.58 12.56
N GLY A 567 11.42 -12.28 12.16
CA GLY A 567 11.70 -11.58 10.91
C GLY A 567 11.76 -12.50 9.69
N ILE A 568 12.93 -12.87 9.24
CA ILE A 568 13.19 -13.58 7.97
C ILE A 568 13.69 -15.01 8.22
N ASN A 569 13.07 -15.98 7.56
CA ASN A 569 13.49 -17.38 7.55
C ASN A 569 13.98 -17.77 6.14
N ILE A 570 15.27 -18.12 6.05
CA ILE A 570 15.91 -18.64 4.84
C ILE A 570 16.32 -20.07 5.12
N ALA A 571 15.68 -21.05 4.48
CA ALA A 571 15.98 -22.45 4.78
C ALA A 571 15.88 -23.36 3.57
N ASN A 572 16.70 -24.42 3.56
CA ASN A 572 16.43 -25.63 2.83
C ASN A 572 15.77 -26.63 3.77
N ALA A 573 14.62 -27.14 3.43
CA ALA A 573 13.89 -28.10 4.26
C ALA A 573 13.38 -29.27 3.43
N VAL A 574 13.39 -30.45 4.03
CA VAL A 574 12.63 -31.61 3.54
C VAL A 574 11.15 -31.32 3.75
N SER A 575 10.30 -31.71 2.82
CA SER A 575 8.87 -31.67 3.07
C SER A 575 8.47 -32.68 4.14
N ASP A 576 7.34 -32.47 4.78
CA ASP A 576 6.83 -33.33 5.86
C ASP A 576 6.65 -34.79 5.40
N ASN A 577 6.48 -35.01 4.10
CA ASN A 577 6.35 -36.31 3.46
C ASN A 577 7.68 -36.83 2.84
N GLY A 578 8.81 -36.18 3.11
CA GLY A 578 10.12 -36.58 2.62
C GLY A 578 10.46 -36.14 1.19
N GLY A 579 9.65 -35.32 0.55
CA GLY A 579 9.95 -34.75 -0.78
C GLY A 579 11.15 -33.83 -0.77
N ILE A 580 11.98 -33.91 -1.82
CA ILE A 580 13.23 -33.16 -1.99
C ILE A 580 13.05 -32.14 -3.09
N ALA A 581 13.31 -30.88 -2.80
CA ALA A 581 13.41 -29.80 -3.77
C ALA A 581 14.87 -29.56 -4.20
N ALA A 582 15.08 -28.75 -5.22
CA ALA A 582 16.41 -28.20 -5.49
C ALA A 582 16.86 -27.25 -4.36
N ALA A 583 18.15 -27.02 -4.25
CA ALA A 583 18.68 -26.10 -3.24
C ALA A 583 18.20 -24.67 -3.48
N GLY A 584 17.90 -23.97 -2.38
CA GLY A 584 17.78 -22.52 -2.38
C GLY A 584 19.14 -21.84 -2.48
N GLY A 585 19.14 -20.60 -2.96
CA GLY A 585 20.40 -19.83 -3.02
C GLY A 585 20.30 -18.57 -3.87
N ARG A 586 21.36 -17.78 -3.83
CA ARG A 586 21.47 -16.46 -4.46
C ARG A 586 20.38 -15.52 -3.96
N TYR A 587 20.45 -15.23 -2.65
CA TYR A 587 19.55 -14.29 -1.98
C TYR A 587 20.29 -12.97 -1.71
N SER A 588 19.71 -11.86 -2.11
CA SER A 588 20.15 -10.50 -1.79
C SER A 588 19.09 -9.83 -0.93
N ILE A 589 19.42 -9.52 0.31
CA ILE A 589 18.53 -8.87 1.27
C ILE A 589 19.23 -7.64 1.78
N HIS A 590 18.74 -6.46 1.42
CA HIS A 590 19.40 -5.23 1.85
C HIS A 590 18.42 -4.05 1.99
N ASP A 591 18.83 -3.06 2.77
CA ASP A 591 18.01 -1.88 3.05
C ASP A 591 16.59 -2.26 3.50
N VAL A 592 16.52 -3.08 4.54
CA VAL A 592 15.27 -3.55 5.15
C VAL A 592 15.24 -3.16 6.62
N THR A 593 14.11 -2.68 7.10
CA THR A 593 13.87 -2.50 8.54
C THR A 593 13.06 -3.66 9.10
N LEU A 594 13.51 -4.21 10.24
CA LEU A 594 12.81 -5.20 11.04
C LEU A 594 12.49 -4.55 12.39
N ASP A 595 11.27 -4.05 12.55
CA ASP A 595 10.85 -3.22 13.67
C ASP A 595 9.79 -3.93 14.52
N ASP A 596 9.82 -3.76 15.85
CA ASP A 596 8.90 -4.42 16.78
C ASP A 596 8.78 -5.94 16.53
N ILE A 597 9.94 -6.60 16.41
CA ILE A 597 10.00 -8.07 16.31
C ILE A 597 9.99 -8.63 17.73
N ASP A 598 8.81 -9.04 18.22
CA ASP A 598 8.57 -9.39 19.61
C ASP A 598 7.85 -10.75 19.73
N SER A 599 8.61 -11.79 20.09
CA SER A 599 8.08 -13.15 20.25
C SER A 599 7.08 -13.30 21.38
N ASN A 600 7.12 -12.43 22.38
CA ASN A 600 6.18 -12.45 23.49
C ASN A 600 4.87 -11.76 23.13
N ALA A 601 4.92 -10.62 22.43
CA ALA A 601 3.74 -9.90 21.98
C ALA A 601 2.98 -10.69 20.90
N TYR A 602 3.73 -11.36 20.00
CA TYR A 602 3.18 -12.04 18.82
C TYR A 602 3.33 -13.57 18.86
N ALA A 603 3.73 -14.14 20.00
CA ALA A 603 3.80 -15.59 20.24
C ALA A 603 4.53 -16.39 19.15
N GLY A 604 5.86 -16.28 19.04
CA GLY A 604 6.59 -16.97 17.98
C GLY A 604 8.06 -17.27 18.25
N ALA A 605 8.88 -17.40 17.21
CA ALA A 605 10.25 -17.88 17.30
C ALA A 605 11.29 -16.83 17.74
N GLY A 606 11.07 -15.56 17.48
CA GLY A 606 11.86 -14.43 17.96
C GLY A 606 13.05 -13.97 17.14
N PRO A 607 13.79 -14.78 16.36
CA PRO A 607 14.98 -14.30 15.67
C PRO A 607 14.66 -13.24 14.60
N LEU A 608 15.60 -12.27 14.43
CA LEU A 608 15.50 -11.35 13.29
C LEU A 608 15.71 -12.09 11.97
N VAL A 609 16.73 -12.95 11.92
CA VAL A 609 17.05 -13.76 10.74
C VAL A 609 17.38 -15.19 11.14
N LEU A 610 16.80 -16.16 10.44
CA LEU A 610 17.19 -17.56 10.50
C LEU A 610 17.79 -17.98 9.15
N VAL A 611 18.98 -18.61 9.17
CA VAL A 611 19.60 -19.27 8.01
C VAL A 611 19.83 -20.73 8.35
N MET A 612 19.08 -21.63 7.71
CA MET A 612 19.09 -23.05 8.07
C MET A 612 19.19 -23.97 6.85
N ASN A 613 20.15 -24.87 6.82
CA ASN A 613 20.24 -25.95 5.85
C ASN A 613 19.95 -27.29 6.51
N GLY A 614 18.66 -27.64 6.58
CA GLY A 614 18.19 -28.89 7.19
C GLY A 614 18.23 -30.09 6.25
N TRP A 615 18.82 -29.95 5.06
CA TRP A 615 18.81 -31.01 4.05
C TRP A 615 20.23 -31.53 3.75
N PRO A 616 20.47 -32.86 3.78
CA PRO A 616 21.82 -33.43 3.70
C PRO A 616 22.45 -33.45 2.31
N ARG A 617 21.87 -32.97 1.26
CA ARG A 617 22.44 -33.03 -0.09
C ARG A 617 22.33 -31.76 -0.90
N ASN A 618 21.47 -30.85 -0.49
CA ASN A 618 21.23 -29.57 -1.16
C ASN A 618 21.80 -28.45 -0.31
N ILE A 619 22.90 -27.87 -0.72
CA ILE A 619 23.62 -26.86 0.07
C ILE A 619 23.04 -25.49 -0.23
N LEU A 620 22.50 -24.87 0.81
CA LEU A 620 22.13 -23.48 0.80
C LEU A 620 23.38 -22.60 0.67
N GLY A 621 23.35 -21.62 -0.24
CA GLY A 621 24.51 -20.76 -0.44
C GLY A 621 24.22 -19.51 -1.27
N GLY A 622 25.18 -18.59 -1.31
CA GLY A 622 25.04 -17.31 -1.98
C GLY A 622 24.02 -16.42 -1.26
N ILE A 623 24.18 -16.18 0.03
CA ILE A 623 23.29 -15.35 0.84
C ILE A 623 24.02 -14.06 1.19
N SER A 624 23.44 -12.93 0.79
CA SER A 624 23.90 -11.59 1.17
C SER A 624 22.83 -10.92 2.03
N ILE A 625 23.20 -10.51 3.24
CA ILE A 625 22.38 -9.73 4.18
C ILE A 625 23.17 -8.46 4.50
N ASN A 626 22.70 -7.34 3.99
CA ASN A 626 23.48 -6.11 3.97
C ASN A 626 22.58 -4.92 4.33
N HIS A 627 23.08 -3.94 5.08
CA HIS A 627 22.31 -2.76 5.45
C HIS A 627 20.93 -3.06 6.04
N ILE A 628 20.84 -3.99 7.00
CA ILE A 628 19.63 -4.22 7.77
C ILE A 628 19.64 -3.36 9.02
N THR A 629 18.53 -2.67 9.30
CA THR A 629 18.24 -2.09 10.63
C THR A 629 17.22 -2.98 11.32
N GLY A 630 17.59 -3.65 12.42
CA GLY A 630 16.74 -4.68 13.02
C GLY A 630 16.68 -4.65 14.54
N PHE A 631 15.46 -4.73 15.08
CA PHE A 631 15.18 -4.68 16.51
C PHE A 631 14.29 -5.84 16.93
N GLY A 632 14.91 -6.86 17.51
CA GLY A 632 14.23 -8.02 18.10
C GLY A 632 14.05 -7.89 19.61
N ASP A 633 13.30 -8.81 20.22
CA ASP A 633 13.25 -8.91 21.68
C ASP A 633 14.59 -9.42 22.26
N ALA A 634 14.86 -9.03 23.51
CA ALA A 634 16.13 -9.31 24.16
C ALA A 634 16.43 -10.80 24.38
N SER A 635 15.45 -11.69 24.30
CA SER A 635 15.61 -13.13 24.57
C SER A 635 15.99 -13.94 23.33
N HIS A 636 15.98 -13.33 22.13
CA HIS A 636 16.21 -14.01 20.86
C HIS A 636 17.40 -13.45 20.08
N PRO A 637 18.05 -14.27 19.25
CA PRO A 637 19.23 -13.85 18.49
C PRO A 637 18.89 -12.92 17.32
N ALA A 638 19.84 -12.04 17.02
CA ALA A 638 19.84 -11.32 15.74
C ALA A 638 19.99 -12.28 14.56
N LEU A 639 20.82 -13.31 14.70
CA LEU A 639 21.04 -14.33 13.66
C LEU A 639 21.01 -15.74 14.27
N SER A 640 20.05 -16.55 13.82
CA SER A 640 20.01 -17.98 14.12
C SER A 640 20.54 -18.78 12.93
N VAL A 641 21.40 -19.77 13.20
CA VAL A 641 22.05 -20.57 12.16
C VAL A 641 21.81 -22.05 12.39
N GLY A 642 21.53 -22.80 11.34
CA GLY A 642 21.42 -24.25 11.39
C GLY A 642 22.03 -24.92 10.16
N ASN A 643 22.77 -25.99 10.37
CA ASN A 643 23.28 -26.89 9.31
C ASN A 643 23.63 -28.21 9.94
N ASP A 644 23.20 -29.34 9.38
CA ASP A 644 23.57 -30.64 9.91
C ASP A 644 25.09 -30.87 9.82
N THR A 645 25.68 -31.47 10.85
CA THR A 645 27.13 -31.72 10.92
C THR A 645 27.65 -32.63 9.80
N SER A 646 26.78 -33.41 9.18
CA SER A 646 27.13 -34.26 8.02
C SER A 646 27.13 -33.48 6.69
N ASN A 647 26.64 -32.24 6.68
CA ASN A 647 26.61 -31.42 5.49
C ASN A 647 27.92 -30.64 5.30
N PRO A 648 28.30 -30.31 4.06
CA PRO A 648 29.27 -29.28 3.78
C PRO A 648 28.84 -27.94 4.39
N LYS A 649 29.83 -27.08 4.64
CA LYS A 649 29.54 -25.69 5.07
C LYS A 649 28.71 -24.96 4.00
N MET A 650 27.82 -24.12 4.45
CA MET A 650 27.10 -23.23 3.55
C MET A 650 28.06 -22.26 2.88
N SER A 651 27.87 -21.99 1.58
CA SER A 651 28.84 -21.24 0.78
C SER A 651 28.44 -19.78 0.56
N ASN A 652 29.46 -18.91 0.41
CA ASN A 652 29.27 -17.52 0.00
C ASN A 652 28.23 -16.77 0.87
N PHE A 653 28.50 -16.74 2.20
CA PHE A 653 27.67 -16.00 3.15
C PHE A 653 28.25 -14.60 3.37
N ILE A 654 27.46 -13.58 3.13
CA ILE A 654 27.81 -12.17 3.33
C ILE A 654 26.83 -11.60 4.36
N TYR A 655 27.36 -11.06 5.45
CA TYR A 655 26.59 -10.35 6.49
C TYR A 655 27.36 -9.09 6.86
N THR A 656 26.95 -7.96 6.30
CA THR A 656 27.75 -6.72 6.34
C THR A 656 26.89 -5.49 6.56
N ASN A 657 27.45 -4.46 7.18
CA ASN A 657 26.86 -3.13 7.33
C ASN A 657 25.53 -3.12 8.10
N ASN A 658 25.20 -4.18 8.84
CA ASN A 658 23.94 -4.27 9.56
C ASN A 658 24.01 -3.55 10.91
N LEU A 659 22.87 -3.02 11.35
CA LEU A 659 22.70 -2.32 12.62
C LEU A 659 21.53 -2.98 13.37
N VAL A 660 21.81 -3.87 14.33
CA VAL A 660 20.82 -4.74 14.93
C VAL A 660 20.96 -4.84 16.45
N LEU A 661 19.85 -5.06 17.18
CA LEU A 661 19.89 -5.48 18.58
C LEU A 661 20.48 -6.88 18.68
N ALA A 662 21.40 -7.08 19.62
CA ALA A 662 22.14 -8.33 19.77
C ALA A 662 21.28 -9.47 20.33
N GLY A 663 20.45 -9.17 21.31
CA GLY A 663 19.76 -10.16 22.12
C GLY A 663 20.66 -10.92 23.08
N GLU A 664 20.10 -11.82 23.90
CA GLU A 664 20.85 -12.58 24.91
C GLU A 664 21.95 -13.46 24.28
N TYR A 665 21.65 -14.05 23.12
CA TYR A 665 22.57 -14.89 22.34
C TYR A 665 22.68 -14.31 20.92
N PRO A 666 23.55 -13.33 20.67
CA PRO A 666 23.56 -12.54 19.42
C PRO A 666 23.56 -13.39 18.14
N ILE A 667 24.33 -14.45 18.14
CA ILE A 667 24.36 -15.47 17.09
C ILE A 667 24.26 -16.84 17.74
N TRP A 668 23.22 -17.57 17.38
CA TRP A 668 22.94 -18.87 17.96
C TRP A 668 22.79 -19.96 16.90
N THR A 669 23.32 -21.16 17.17
CA THR A 669 23.02 -22.34 16.36
C THR A 669 21.78 -23.04 16.85
N SER A 670 20.80 -23.25 15.97
CA SER A 670 19.60 -24.06 16.21
C SER A 670 19.83 -25.52 15.77
N GLY A 671 19.03 -26.47 16.28
CA GLY A 671 19.07 -27.88 15.85
C GLY A 671 19.88 -28.82 16.73
N GLY A 672 20.32 -28.38 17.90
CA GLY A 672 20.98 -29.25 18.90
C GLY A 672 22.36 -29.76 18.49
N LYS A 673 22.78 -30.88 19.02
CA LYS A 673 24.16 -31.42 18.87
C LYS A 673 24.50 -31.92 17.46
N THR A 674 23.50 -32.10 16.60
CA THR A 674 23.75 -32.46 15.19
C THR A 674 23.99 -31.24 14.32
N ASN A 675 23.95 -30.03 14.88
CA ASN A 675 24.19 -28.79 14.17
C ASN A 675 25.67 -28.50 13.95
N CYS A 676 26.00 -27.74 12.92
CA CYS A 676 27.36 -27.41 12.46
C CYS A 676 28.29 -26.89 13.55
N ALA A 677 27.78 -26.17 14.56
CA ALA A 677 28.61 -25.58 15.59
C ALA A 677 28.19 -25.92 17.04
N TYR A 678 26.91 -26.13 17.30
CA TYR A 678 26.32 -26.26 18.64
C TYR A 678 26.94 -25.26 19.65
N SER A 679 26.93 -24.00 19.30
CA SER A 679 27.60 -22.91 20.00
C SER A 679 26.80 -21.62 19.97
N THR A 680 27.02 -20.78 20.98
CA THR A 680 26.56 -19.40 21.01
C THR A 680 27.69 -18.40 20.74
N ILE A 681 28.95 -18.87 20.55
CA ILE A 681 30.10 -17.99 20.25
C ILE A 681 30.05 -17.57 18.78
N PRO A 682 29.88 -16.29 18.46
CA PRO A 682 29.70 -15.81 17.09
C PRO A 682 30.78 -16.27 16.12
N LEU A 683 32.05 -16.10 16.49
CA LEU A 683 33.19 -16.54 15.65
C LEU A 683 33.17 -18.05 15.36
N THR A 684 32.82 -18.87 16.36
CA THR A 684 32.70 -20.31 16.19
C THR A 684 31.58 -20.67 15.26
N VAL A 685 30.40 -20.08 15.45
CA VAL A 685 29.22 -20.33 14.59
C VAL A 685 29.53 -19.97 13.14
N ILE A 686 29.99 -18.75 12.89
CA ILE A 686 30.20 -18.24 11.52
C ILE A 686 31.30 -19.05 10.83
N SER A 687 32.45 -19.27 11.45
CA SER A 687 33.59 -19.97 10.83
C SER A 687 33.35 -21.47 10.64
N THR A 688 32.49 -22.10 11.45
CA THR A 688 32.20 -23.53 11.35
C THR A 688 31.11 -23.82 10.35
N CYS A 689 30.06 -22.97 10.31
CA CYS A 689 28.86 -23.21 9.49
C CYS A 689 28.96 -22.67 8.06
N PHE A 690 29.84 -21.69 7.80
CA PHE A 690 29.99 -21.06 6.50
C PHE A 690 31.42 -21.09 5.93
N GLN A 691 31.55 -21.19 4.59
CA GLN A 691 32.81 -21.04 3.87
C GLN A 691 32.64 -20.92 2.34
N PRO A 692 33.18 -19.86 1.67
CA PRO A 692 33.70 -18.65 2.34
C PRO A 692 32.57 -17.83 2.98
N TYR A 693 32.99 -16.90 3.85
CA TYR A 693 32.11 -15.91 4.43
C TYR A 693 32.73 -14.52 4.50
N THR A 694 31.92 -13.49 4.48
CA THR A 694 32.27 -12.10 4.81
C THR A 694 31.34 -11.63 5.93
N PHE A 695 31.93 -11.28 7.08
CA PHE A 695 31.14 -10.85 8.26
C PHE A 695 31.82 -9.66 8.92
N VAL A 696 31.57 -8.46 8.40
CA VAL A 696 32.29 -7.23 8.80
C VAL A 696 31.38 -6.02 8.82
N LYS A 697 31.76 -4.99 9.56
CA LYS A 697 31.08 -3.71 9.66
C LYS A 697 29.63 -3.82 10.15
N ASN A 698 29.33 -4.83 10.97
CA ASN A 698 28.04 -4.93 11.63
C ASN A 698 28.10 -4.29 13.01
N ALA A 699 27.07 -3.60 13.41
CA ALA A 699 26.89 -3.08 14.76
C ALA A 699 25.84 -3.91 15.50
N PHE A 700 26.28 -4.59 16.57
CA PHE A 700 25.42 -5.37 17.46
C PHE A 700 25.17 -4.57 18.74
N ILE A 701 24.03 -3.92 18.82
CA ILE A 701 23.63 -3.02 19.90
C ILE A 701 23.32 -3.84 21.15
N ASP A 702 23.76 -3.36 22.33
CA ASP A 702 23.52 -3.99 23.65
C ASP A 702 24.02 -5.43 23.70
N THR A 703 25.20 -5.65 23.13
CA THR A 703 25.84 -6.99 23.15
C THR A 703 26.22 -7.37 24.59
N PRO A 704 25.73 -8.54 25.11
CA PRO A 704 26.06 -8.94 26.47
C PRO A 704 27.58 -9.06 26.70
N ALA A 705 28.06 -8.61 27.86
CA ALA A 705 29.48 -8.53 28.17
C ALA A 705 30.26 -9.86 28.02
N TYR A 706 29.55 -10.98 28.13
CA TYR A 706 30.14 -12.31 27.86
C TYR A 706 30.68 -12.42 26.42
N TYR A 707 30.09 -11.73 25.44
CA TYR A 707 30.49 -11.76 24.03
C TYR A 707 31.47 -10.65 23.70
N SER A 708 32.63 -10.65 24.39
CA SER A 708 33.73 -9.70 24.13
C SER A 708 34.16 -9.72 22.64
N PRO A 709 34.71 -8.62 22.10
CA PRO A 709 35.14 -8.53 20.69
C PRO A 709 35.98 -9.67 20.15
N SER A 710 36.78 -10.32 21.00
CA SER A 710 37.59 -11.49 20.62
C SER A 710 36.79 -12.75 20.28
N LYS A 711 35.50 -12.79 20.60
CA LYS A 711 34.58 -13.89 20.28
C LYS A 711 33.85 -13.69 18.96
N TRP A 712 34.18 -12.65 18.23
CA TRP A 712 33.56 -12.30 16.95
C TRP A 712 34.53 -12.38 15.78
N PRO A 713 34.03 -12.52 14.54
CA PRO A 713 34.81 -12.14 13.38
C PRO A 713 35.31 -10.70 13.53
N ALA A 714 36.49 -10.39 12.99
CA ALA A 714 37.08 -9.06 13.10
C ALA A 714 36.23 -7.98 12.42
N ASP A 715 36.49 -6.71 12.78
CA ASP A 715 35.94 -5.52 12.13
C ASP A 715 34.43 -5.37 12.25
N ASN A 716 33.88 -5.60 13.45
CA ASN A 716 32.47 -5.32 13.83
C ASN A 716 32.40 -4.36 15.02
N PHE A 717 31.26 -3.78 15.28
CA PHE A 717 31.01 -2.77 16.28
C PHE A 717 30.06 -3.28 17.37
N PHE A 718 30.24 -2.79 18.62
CA PHE A 718 29.46 -3.24 19.77
C PHE A 718 28.99 -2.03 20.59
N PRO A 719 28.06 -1.21 20.07
CA PRO A 719 27.49 -0.10 20.83
C PRO A 719 26.80 -0.59 22.10
N PRO A 720 27.02 0.08 23.25
CA PRO A 720 26.52 -0.38 24.53
C PRO A 720 24.99 -0.29 24.67
N ASP A 721 24.37 0.58 23.90
CA ASP A 721 22.92 0.80 23.91
C ASP A 721 22.49 1.56 22.64
N PRO A 722 21.16 1.66 22.38
CA PRO A 722 20.64 2.42 21.24
C PRO A 722 20.95 3.92 21.28
N ALA A 723 21.13 4.53 22.46
CA ALA A 723 21.45 5.95 22.58
C ALA A 723 22.85 6.26 22.03
N TYR A 724 23.80 5.32 22.16
CA TYR A 724 25.14 5.43 21.59
C TYR A 724 25.12 5.46 20.06
N VAL A 725 24.13 4.81 19.46
CA VAL A 725 23.97 4.78 17.99
C VAL A 725 23.51 6.14 17.46
N GLN A 726 22.79 6.90 18.26
CA GLN A 726 22.28 8.23 17.92
C GLN A 726 21.29 8.20 16.74
N PHE A 727 20.26 7.37 16.85
CA PHE A 727 19.11 7.49 15.98
C PHE A 727 18.42 8.86 16.16
N VAL A 728 17.77 9.38 15.13
CA VAL A 728 16.93 10.57 15.22
C VAL A 728 15.82 10.35 16.26
N ASN A 729 15.16 9.20 16.21
CA ASN A 729 14.20 8.76 17.23
C ASN A 729 14.16 7.22 17.29
N TYR A 730 14.73 6.62 18.34
CA TYR A 730 14.70 5.15 18.49
C TYR A 730 13.31 4.61 18.84
N ASN A 731 12.49 5.39 19.57
CA ASN A 731 11.13 5.04 20.00
C ASN A 731 10.97 3.62 20.58
N ASN A 732 11.97 3.13 21.29
CA ASN A 732 11.99 1.76 21.85
C ASN A 732 11.73 0.65 20.80
N ALA A 733 12.22 0.83 19.60
CA ALA A 733 12.05 -0.09 18.47
C ALA A 733 10.58 -0.34 18.04
N LYS A 734 9.74 0.68 18.14
CA LYS A 734 8.30 0.62 17.82
C LYS A 734 7.90 1.82 16.98
N GLY A 735 8.16 1.77 15.68
CA GLY A 735 7.85 2.84 14.74
C GLY A 735 8.72 4.08 14.96
N GLY A 736 10.03 3.91 15.08
CA GLY A 736 11.02 4.98 15.24
C GLY A 736 11.41 5.64 13.94
N ASP A 737 12.13 6.75 14.06
CA ASP A 737 12.91 7.34 12.96
C ASP A 737 14.37 6.87 13.09
N TYR A 738 14.73 5.90 12.29
CA TYR A 738 16.02 5.20 12.37
C TYR A 738 17.14 5.84 11.54
N HIS A 739 16.93 7.06 11.03
CA HIS A 739 18.05 7.85 10.50
C HIS A 739 19.10 8.07 11.59
N LEU A 740 20.37 8.02 11.20
CA LEU A 740 21.47 8.36 12.09
C LEU A 740 21.64 9.87 12.16
N GLN A 741 21.77 10.41 13.37
CA GLN A 741 22.11 11.83 13.57
C GLN A 741 23.49 12.14 12.95
N PRO A 742 23.77 13.39 12.54
CA PRO A 742 25.07 13.74 11.93
C PRO A 742 26.28 13.46 12.80
N SER A 743 26.10 13.35 14.11
CA SER A 743 27.17 13.03 15.10
C SER A 743 27.32 11.53 15.36
N SER A 744 26.49 10.68 14.76
CA SER A 744 26.59 9.23 14.97
C SER A 744 27.95 8.67 14.51
N PRO A 745 28.61 7.83 15.32
CA PRO A 745 29.86 7.19 14.92
C PRO A 745 29.70 6.17 13.80
N TYR A 746 28.46 5.88 13.39
CA TYR A 746 28.12 4.90 12.34
C TYR A 746 27.75 5.53 11.00
N LYS A 747 27.83 6.87 10.91
CA LYS A 747 27.76 7.60 9.64
C LYS A 747 28.97 7.26 8.77
N ASN A 748 28.71 6.89 7.53
CA ASN A 748 29.73 6.51 6.53
C ASN A 748 30.69 5.38 7.00
N ALA A 749 30.23 4.52 7.93
CA ALA A 749 31.07 3.47 8.53
C ALA A 749 30.97 2.12 7.79
N GLY A 750 30.12 2.02 6.80
CA GLY A 750 29.93 0.82 5.98
C GLY A 750 31.12 0.50 5.09
N THR A 751 31.17 -0.73 4.58
CA THR A 751 32.18 -1.19 3.62
C THR A 751 32.15 -0.44 2.29
N ASP A 752 31.02 0.15 1.97
CA ASP A 752 30.73 0.93 0.76
C ASP A 752 30.78 2.45 1.01
N GLY A 753 31.12 2.87 2.24
CA GLY A 753 31.19 4.27 2.64
C GLY A 753 29.82 4.89 2.96
N LYS A 754 28.76 4.10 3.05
CA LYS A 754 27.45 4.53 3.51
C LYS A 754 27.32 4.40 5.04
N ASP A 755 26.20 4.86 5.57
CA ASP A 755 25.80 4.68 6.96
C ASP A 755 25.61 3.19 7.27
N LEU A 756 25.83 2.77 8.51
CA LEU A 756 25.41 1.43 8.92
C LEU A 756 23.89 1.35 9.07
N GLY A 757 23.36 0.17 8.82
CA GLY A 757 21.91 -0.07 8.80
C GLY A 757 21.28 0.32 7.46
N ALA A 758 19.98 0.27 7.41
CA ALA A 758 19.19 0.49 6.21
C ALA A 758 19.19 1.97 5.77
N ASP A 759 19.14 2.20 4.47
CA ASP A 759 18.92 3.52 3.87
C ASP A 759 17.45 3.92 4.06
N ILE A 760 17.18 4.65 5.14
CA ILE A 760 15.81 5.01 5.55
C ILE A 760 15.15 5.94 4.53
N ASP A 761 15.91 6.88 3.93
CA ASP A 761 15.39 7.76 2.89
C ASP A 761 14.92 6.97 1.66
N ALA A 762 15.73 6.01 1.21
CA ALA A 762 15.40 5.14 0.09
C ALA A 762 14.18 4.25 0.42
N ILE A 763 14.11 3.69 1.62
CA ILE A 763 12.94 2.91 2.07
C ILE A 763 11.69 3.78 2.02
N GLN A 764 11.71 4.97 2.65
CA GLN A 764 10.55 5.87 2.68
C GLN A 764 10.08 6.27 1.28
N ALA A 765 11.02 6.53 0.38
CA ALA A 765 10.69 6.85 -1.02
C ALA A 765 10.00 5.69 -1.74
N GLN A 766 10.47 4.45 -1.51
CA GLN A 766 9.92 3.26 -2.18
C GLN A 766 8.58 2.80 -1.60
N ILE A 767 8.37 2.92 -0.28
CA ILE A 767 7.12 2.51 0.37
C ILE A 767 6.03 3.59 0.34
N ALA A 768 6.31 4.78 -0.14
CA ALA A 768 5.37 5.92 -0.08
C ALA A 768 4.00 5.64 -0.74
N GLN A 769 3.96 4.80 -1.77
CA GLN A 769 2.71 4.36 -2.41
C GLN A 769 2.07 3.16 -1.71
N ALA A 770 2.84 2.41 -0.92
CA ALA A 770 2.33 1.21 -0.25
C ALA A 770 1.38 1.52 0.94
N TYR A 771 1.39 2.77 1.46
CA TYR A 771 0.51 3.23 2.55
C TYR A 771 -0.90 3.56 2.11
#